data_7fd8450b8cf41a451217e8e34443a4f3
#
_entry.id   7fd8450b8cf41a451217e8e34443a4f3
#
_cell.length_a   1.000
_cell.length_b   1.000
_cell.length_c   1.000
_cell.angle_alpha   90.00
_cell.angle_beta   90.00
_cell.angle_gamma   90.00
#
_symmetry.space_group_name_H-M   'P 1'
#
loop_
_entity.id
_entity.type
_entity.pdbx_description
1 polymer ?
#
loop_
_entity_poly.entity_id
_entity_poly.type
_entity_poly.pdbx_seq_one_letter_code
_entity_poly.pdbx_strand_id
1 'polypeptide(L)'
;MKKIALLGCVCAGCLVVVGGETILSDGWQFRLEGETVLRPVTVPHDWGVEKGSLPVGSCPHQGDLPFVGKGYYRRAFDGFTPPEGGRTYLTLDGVQCRSKVILNGKVVGGRPFGYASETIDVTDALRPSGNVLEVEAENVPRSSRWYPGSGIFRDVTVRVCAADHVKPNSLFVRTLEATEASARVAVSFDWRGGTSNFTFAVENPRLWTPENPALYELELFGEKFRYGIRMAEFDPARGFFLNGVHRQMRGVCMHHDLGPLGAAFDRDVARRQLTLLKEMGCDAIRTSHNPPAAALLDLCDEMGVMVMDEAFDMWELPKGDYSNFWAEWHVRDLTEFVRRDRSHPCVVMWSIGNELSEFNEKDPSRAIRIATELTGIVKSVDGTRPVTFGSWKSDPMWNGCQNTVDAFGANYLPFKYEEFSRRNPKIGLVGTETCSTVSSRGEYFFPVVASPITCEEDLVRRRNEGREKMVRGGQMSGYDLWGPHQNDYPPDVEFEYQDRNPQVYGEFVWTGFDYIGEPDPCAKAGGRSSYFGIFDLAGFPKDRYWIYKAQWRPDVPTAHILPHWNWAGREGEVTPVHVYTSGDEAELFVNGVSQGRKQRGPHQYRFQWDEVKYTPGELRVKTWRKGRAWAEDVMRTAGEPVRVARSERRFGKLTFVTFSLVDEKGTLCPHRDRTLSFATKPGTRLVALCNGDPSSHEDFRGTSMTTFHGLLLAIVQGASEGLLPQ
;
A
#
# COMPACT_ATOMS: atom_id res chain seq x y z
N MET A 1 25.22 -22.51 -31.99
CA MET A 1 26.09 -21.32 -32.07
C MET A 1 26.02 -20.76 -33.46
N LYS A 2 25.27 -19.73 -33.73
CA LYS A 2 25.40 -18.83 -34.88
C LYS A 2 25.06 -17.45 -34.39
N LYS A 3 26.06 -16.59 -34.29
CA LYS A 3 25.92 -15.15 -33.99
C LYS A 3 25.27 -14.49 -35.20
N ILE A 4 24.12 -13.87 -35.01
CA ILE A 4 23.55 -12.93 -35.97
C ILE A 4 23.97 -11.54 -35.52
N ALA A 5 24.76 -10.86 -36.35
CA ALA A 5 25.24 -9.52 -36.14
C ALA A 5 24.10 -8.53 -36.38
N LEU A 6 23.82 -7.67 -35.39
CA LEU A 6 23.01 -6.48 -35.59
C LEU A 6 23.80 -5.44 -36.40
N LEU A 7 23.29 -5.07 -37.58
CA LEU A 7 23.66 -3.81 -38.21
C LEU A 7 22.84 -2.69 -37.54
N GLY A 8 23.49 -1.90 -36.71
CA GLY A 8 22.92 -0.68 -36.12
C GLY A 8 23.11 0.51 -37.05
N CYS A 9 22.05 1.14 -37.50
CA CYS A 9 22.09 2.52 -37.96
C CYS A 9 22.07 3.45 -36.76
N VAL A 10 23.17 4.16 -36.54
CA VAL A 10 23.28 5.18 -35.48
C VAL A 10 22.72 6.50 -36.04
N CYS A 11 21.47 6.80 -35.69
CA CYS A 11 20.99 8.20 -35.67
C CYS A 11 20.73 8.56 -34.20
N ALA A 12 21.03 9.78 -33.80
CA ALA A 12 20.83 10.30 -32.44
C ALA A 12 19.33 10.31 -32.08
N GLY A 13 18.86 9.17 -31.61
CA GLY A 13 17.51 8.89 -31.17
C GLY A 13 17.51 7.55 -30.43
N CYS A 14 16.74 7.40 -29.38
CA CYS A 14 16.62 6.18 -28.60
C CYS A 14 16.61 4.93 -29.48
N LEU A 15 17.48 3.98 -29.21
CA LEU A 15 17.43 2.63 -29.81
C LEU A 15 16.09 1.99 -29.40
N VAL A 16 15.14 1.91 -30.32
CA VAL A 16 13.91 1.16 -30.11
C VAL A 16 14.23 -0.33 -30.25
N VAL A 17 14.16 -1.04 -29.14
CA VAL A 17 14.32 -2.50 -29.12
C VAL A 17 12.99 -3.13 -29.52
N VAL A 18 12.94 -3.85 -30.63
CA VAL A 18 11.75 -4.62 -31.03
C VAL A 18 11.50 -5.69 -29.94
N GLY A 19 10.29 -5.73 -29.39
CA GLY A 19 9.90 -6.62 -28.29
C GLY A 19 10.13 -6.07 -26.89
N GLY A 20 10.78 -4.88 -26.75
CA GLY A 20 10.95 -4.20 -25.47
C GLY A 20 9.93 -3.07 -25.24
N GLU A 21 9.62 -2.78 -23.97
CA GLU A 21 8.87 -1.62 -23.58
C GLU A 21 9.78 -0.41 -23.35
N THR A 22 9.35 0.75 -23.84
CA THR A 22 10.01 2.04 -23.61
C THR A 22 9.11 2.91 -22.75
N ILE A 23 9.59 3.31 -21.57
CA ILE A 23 8.85 4.23 -20.68
C ILE A 23 9.02 5.65 -21.18
N LEU A 24 7.91 6.35 -21.34
CA LEU A 24 7.88 7.75 -21.79
C LEU A 24 7.82 8.70 -20.58
N SER A 25 8.89 8.81 -19.79
CA SER A 25 8.92 9.66 -18.59
C SER A 25 9.17 11.14 -18.90
N ASP A 26 10.11 11.43 -19.78
CA ASP A 26 10.58 12.80 -20.07
C ASP A 26 9.97 13.38 -21.35
N GLY A 27 10.14 14.69 -21.55
CA GLY A 27 9.71 15.39 -22.76
C GLY A 27 8.24 15.75 -22.78
N TRP A 28 7.54 15.63 -21.67
CA TRP A 28 6.16 16.06 -21.53
C TRP A 28 6.05 17.54 -21.23
N GLN A 29 5.00 18.12 -21.75
CA GLN A 29 4.54 19.48 -21.43
C GLN A 29 3.14 19.37 -20.84
N PHE A 30 2.84 20.21 -19.84
CA PHE A 30 1.59 20.19 -19.10
C PHE A 30 1.05 21.59 -18.86
N ARG A 31 -0.27 21.72 -18.84
CA ARG A 31 -0.99 22.88 -18.33
C ARG A 31 -2.33 22.45 -17.73
N LEU A 32 -2.83 23.19 -16.77
CA LEU A 32 -4.22 23.08 -16.33
C LEU A 32 -5.15 23.91 -17.23
N GLU A 33 -6.43 23.58 -17.17
CA GLU A 33 -7.47 24.39 -17.80
C GLU A 33 -7.41 25.84 -17.27
N GLY A 34 -7.55 26.80 -18.18
CA GLY A 34 -7.37 28.22 -17.86
C GLY A 34 -5.93 28.73 -17.90
N GLU A 35 -4.93 27.87 -17.86
CA GLU A 35 -3.53 28.25 -18.08
C GLU A 35 -3.24 28.32 -19.58
N THR A 36 -2.49 29.34 -20.00
CA THR A 36 -2.15 29.58 -21.42
C THR A 36 -0.80 29.01 -21.82
N VAL A 37 0.08 28.73 -20.84
CA VAL A 37 1.47 28.31 -21.04
C VAL A 37 1.64 26.86 -20.66
N LEU A 38 2.19 26.07 -21.57
CA LEU A 38 2.66 24.70 -21.29
C LEU A 38 4.00 24.75 -20.56
N ARG A 39 4.14 24.00 -19.46
CA ARG A 39 5.40 23.85 -18.71
C ARG A 39 5.94 22.43 -18.85
N PRO A 40 7.25 22.23 -18.78
CA PRO A 40 7.83 20.88 -18.79
C PRO A 40 7.46 20.12 -17.51
N VAL A 41 7.11 18.83 -17.65
CA VAL A 41 6.90 17.90 -16.54
C VAL A 41 7.50 16.53 -16.87
N THR A 42 7.75 15.73 -15.84
CA THR A 42 8.04 14.29 -15.97
C THR A 42 6.79 13.50 -15.61
N VAL A 43 6.57 12.37 -16.26
CA VAL A 43 5.50 11.42 -15.97
C VAL A 43 6.16 10.17 -15.33
N PRO A 44 5.61 9.61 -14.25
CA PRO A 44 4.33 9.92 -13.56
C PRO A 44 4.27 11.31 -12.93
N HIS A 45 3.09 11.92 -12.98
CA HIS A 45 2.83 13.29 -12.57
C HIS A 45 1.49 13.42 -11.87
N ASP A 46 1.48 14.08 -10.71
CA ASP A 46 0.29 14.38 -9.92
C ASP A 46 0.28 15.89 -9.59
N TRP A 47 -0.61 16.65 -10.24
CA TRP A 47 -0.66 18.09 -10.01
C TRP A 47 -1.23 18.47 -8.64
N GLY A 48 -1.96 17.55 -7.96
CA GLY A 48 -2.58 17.83 -6.67
C GLY A 48 -1.56 18.15 -5.58
N VAL A 49 -0.38 17.54 -5.62
CA VAL A 49 0.70 17.77 -4.63
C VAL A 49 1.68 18.87 -5.04
N GLU A 50 1.54 19.46 -6.22
CA GLU A 50 2.48 20.48 -6.70
C GLU A 50 2.10 21.92 -6.30
N LYS A 51 0.82 22.21 -6.09
CA LYS A 51 0.30 23.55 -5.85
C LYS A 51 0.10 23.90 -4.38
N GLY A 52 0.63 23.06 -3.48
CA GLY A 52 0.40 23.22 -2.05
C GLY A 52 -1.04 22.87 -1.65
N SER A 53 -1.38 23.14 -0.38
CA SER A 53 -2.70 22.82 0.16
C SER A 53 -3.72 23.93 -0.11
N LEU A 54 -4.98 23.52 -0.27
CA LEU A 54 -6.14 24.40 -0.14
C LEU A 54 -6.29 24.87 1.32
N PRO A 55 -7.14 25.88 1.59
CA PRO A 55 -7.49 26.21 2.96
C PRO A 55 -7.98 24.99 3.75
N VAL A 56 -7.56 24.86 5.00
CA VAL A 56 -7.91 23.75 5.87
C VAL A 56 -9.42 23.55 5.94
N GLY A 57 -9.87 22.31 5.73
CA GLY A 57 -11.29 21.95 5.75
C GLY A 57 -12.03 22.16 4.41
N SER A 58 -11.32 22.52 3.32
CA SER A 58 -11.92 22.65 1.98
C SER A 58 -12.37 21.29 1.42
N CYS A 59 -11.53 20.26 1.57
CA CYS A 59 -11.82 18.88 1.18
C CYS A 59 -10.99 17.91 2.02
N PRO A 60 -11.25 17.82 3.34
CA PRO A 60 -10.38 17.09 4.28
C PRO A 60 -10.24 15.61 3.94
N HIS A 61 -11.30 14.97 3.45
CA HIS A 61 -11.23 13.55 3.05
C HIS A 61 -10.31 13.29 1.86
N GLN A 62 -9.92 14.33 1.11
CA GLN A 62 -8.90 14.27 0.04
C GLN A 62 -7.62 15.04 0.41
N GLY A 63 -7.37 15.28 1.70
CA GLY A 63 -6.15 15.90 2.21
C GLY A 63 -6.00 17.39 1.90
N ASP A 64 -7.10 18.09 1.67
CA ASP A 64 -7.12 19.52 1.29
C ASP A 64 -6.15 19.85 0.13
N LEU A 65 -6.09 18.96 -0.86
CA LEU A 65 -5.26 19.15 -2.06
C LEU A 65 -6.09 19.60 -3.28
N PRO A 66 -5.54 20.45 -4.18
CA PRO A 66 -6.24 20.95 -5.35
C PRO A 66 -6.24 19.92 -6.50
N PHE A 67 -6.89 18.78 -6.31
CA PHE A 67 -6.91 17.66 -7.26
C PHE A 67 -7.94 17.82 -8.37
N VAL A 68 -9.01 18.61 -8.18
CA VAL A 68 -10.08 18.80 -9.16
C VAL A 68 -9.62 19.72 -10.29
N GLY A 69 -9.98 19.37 -11.51
CA GLY A 69 -9.70 20.16 -12.68
C GLY A 69 -9.40 19.33 -13.92
N LYS A 70 -9.13 20.00 -15.03
CA LYS A 70 -8.75 19.39 -16.30
C LYS A 70 -7.31 19.74 -16.64
N GLY A 71 -6.50 18.70 -16.82
CA GLY A 71 -5.10 18.78 -17.21
C GLY A 71 -4.89 18.36 -18.66
N TYR A 72 -3.99 19.05 -19.35
CA TYR A 72 -3.61 18.79 -20.74
C TYR A 72 -2.11 18.47 -20.79
N TYR A 73 -1.81 17.26 -21.25
CA TYR A 73 -0.45 16.78 -21.46
C TYR A 73 -0.16 16.74 -22.96
N ARG A 74 1.07 17.03 -23.34
CA ARG A 74 1.54 16.94 -24.71
C ARG A 74 2.99 16.45 -24.76
N ARG A 75 3.26 15.52 -25.66
CA ARG A 75 4.60 15.02 -25.93
C ARG A 75 4.82 14.80 -27.40
N ALA A 76 5.89 15.39 -27.95
CA ALA A 76 6.37 15.08 -29.29
C ALA A 76 7.37 13.90 -29.22
N PHE A 77 7.33 13.01 -30.21
CA PHE A 77 8.25 11.88 -30.28
C PHE A 77 8.42 11.36 -31.72
N ASP A 78 9.56 10.69 -31.95
CA ASP A 78 9.86 9.98 -33.18
C ASP A 78 10.32 8.56 -32.87
N GLY A 79 10.47 7.73 -33.88
CA GLY A 79 10.73 6.30 -33.73
C GLY A 79 9.42 5.53 -33.52
N PHE A 80 9.44 4.36 -33.00
CA PHE A 80 8.31 3.49 -32.71
C PHE A 80 7.52 2.99 -33.93
N THR A 81 8.01 3.21 -35.16
CA THR A 81 7.44 2.56 -36.35
C THR A 81 7.74 1.07 -36.30
N PRO A 82 6.73 0.18 -36.37
CA PRO A 82 6.96 -1.24 -36.31
C PRO A 82 7.58 -1.76 -37.62
N PRO A 83 8.26 -2.93 -37.58
CA PRO A 83 8.64 -3.62 -38.79
C PRO A 83 7.42 -4.06 -39.60
N GLU A 84 7.65 -4.53 -40.86
CA GLU A 84 6.56 -4.96 -41.73
C GLU A 84 5.68 -6.02 -41.04
N GLY A 85 4.37 -5.80 -41.02
CA GLY A 85 3.38 -6.64 -40.38
C GLY A 85 3.39 -6.58 -38.85
N GLY A 86 4.29 -5.80 -38.22
CA GLY A 86 4.37 -5.59 -36.77
C GLY A 86 3.32 -4.62 -36.26
N ARG A 87 3.33 -4.39 -34.94
CA ARG A 87 2.41 -3.51 -34.23
C ARG A 87 3.15 -2.64 -33.23
N THR A 88 2.54 -1.46 -32.95
CA THR A 88 2.99 -0.59 -31.88
C THR A 88 1.83 -0.35 -30.91
N TYR A 89 2.07 -0.67 -29.65
CA TYR A 89 1.11 -0.50 -28.56
C TYR A 89 1.56 0.63 -27.65
N LEU A 90 0.61 1.52 -27.33
CA LEU A 90 0.72 2.56 -26.33
C LEU A 90 -0.06 2.10 -25.08
N THR A 91 0.60 2.04 -23.92
CA THR A 91 -0.06 1.73 -22.64
C THR A 91 0.01 2.92 -21.70
N LEU A 92 -1.14 3.32 -21.15
CA LEU A 92 -1.26 4.25 -20.04
C LEU A 92 -1.69 3.41 -18.82
N ASP A 93 -0.82 3.25 -17.84
CA ASP A 93 -1.10 2.38 -16.67
C ASP A 93 -2.07 3.02 -15.67
N GLY A 94 -2.24 4.35 -15.71
CA GLY A 94 -3.25 5.07 -14.93
C GLY A 94 -3.28 6.56 -15.24
N VAL A 95 -4.49 7.07 -15.48
CA VAL A 95 -4.75 8.51 -15.71
C VAL A 95 -5.99 8.91 -14.92
N GLN A 96 -5.83 9.73 -13.91
CA GLN A 96 -6.92 10.12 -13.01
C GLN A 96 -7.53 11.45 -13.46
N CYS A 97 -8.78 11.44 -13.86
CA CYS A 97 -9.66 10.36 -14.38
C CYS A 97 -10.29 10.85 -15.71
N ARG A 98 -11.30 10.16 -16.23
CA ARG A 98 -12.01 10.53 -17.47
C ARG A 98 -11.04 10.96 -18.58
N SER A 99 -10.05 10.06 -18.84
CA SER A 99 -8.98 10.34 -19.79
C SER A 99 -9.47 10.34 -21.24
N LYS A 100 -8.77 11.14 -22.10
CA LYS A 100 -8.88 11.09 -23.54
C LYS A 100 -7.50 11.10 -24.15
N VAL A 101 -7.19 10.11 -24.97
CA VAL A 101 -5.88 9.93 -25.60
C VAL A 101 -5.98 10.29 -27.08
N ILE A 102 -5.13 11.21 -27.51
CA ILE A 102 -5.12 11.76 -28.86
C ILE A 102 -3.72 11.58 -29.45
N LEU A 103 -3.62 10.93 -30.59
CA LEU A 103 -2.36 10.78 -31.34
C LEU A 103 -2.50 11.45 -32.71
N ASN A 104 -1.63 12.41 -33.00
CA ASN A 104 -1.61 13.15 -34.27
C ASN A 104 -2.95 13.81 -34.61
N GLY A 105 -3.70 14.29 -33.60
CA GLY A 105 -5.02 14.93 -33.75
C GLY A 105 -6.18 13.94 -33.84
N LYS A 106 -5.95 12.63 -33.80
CA LYS A 106 -6.98 11.58 -33.81
C LYS A 106 -7.16 11.01 -32.40
N VAL A 107 -8.39 10.93 -31.91
CA VAL A 107 -8.71 10.22 -30.67
C VAL A 107 -8.47 8.73 -30.88
N VAL A 108 -7.60 8.14 -30.08
CA VAL A 108 -7.21 6.72 -30.17
C VAL A 108 -7.66 5.91 -28.97
N GLY A 109 -7.96 6.54 -27.83
CA GLY A 109 -8.40 5.88 -26.60
C GLY A 109 -8.90 6.86 -25.56
N GLY A 110 -9.12 6.34 -24.36
CA GLY A 110 -9.58 7.05 -23.17
C GLY A 110 -10.58 6.22 -22.38
N ARG A 111 -10.62 6.44 -21.07
CA ARG A 111 -11.56 5.74 -20.17
C ARG A 111 -11.92 6.58 -18.95
N PRO A 112 -13.10 6.32 -18.35
CA PRO A 112 -13.55 7.06 -17.16
C PRO A 112 -12.84 6.63 -15.88
N PHE A 113 -12.45 5.34 -15.74
CA PHE A 113 -11.85 4.79 -14.53
C PHE A 113 -10.35 5.02 -14.51
N GLY A 114 -9.89 5.94 -13.65
CA GLY A 114 -8.50 6.38 -13.65
C GLY A 114 -7.48 5.34 -13.18
N TYR A 115 -7.91 4.32 -12.45
CA TYR A 115 -7.04 3.25 -11.94
C TYR A 115 -6.85 2.10 -12.92
N ALA A 116 -7.67 2.03 -13.97
CA ALA A 116 -7.55 0.98 -14.98
C ALA A 116 -6.46 1.32 -16.00
N SER A 117 -5.60 0.36 -16.29
CA SER A 117 -4.61 0.43 -17.36
C SER A 117 -5.28 0.30 -18.73
N GLU A 118 -4.86 1.09 -19.71
CA GLU A 118 -5.35 1.04 -21.09
C GLU A 118 -4.21 0.81 -22.07
N THR A 119 -4.28 -0.27 -22.85
CA THR A 119 -3.35 -0.57 -23.93
C THR A 119 -4.04 -0.40 -25.27
N ILE A 120 -3.49 0.47 -26.11
CA ILE A 120 -4.06 0.91 -27.41
C ILE A 120 -3.13 0.49 -28.53
N ASP A 121 -3.63 -0.19 -29.56
CA ASP A 121 -2.90 -0.36 -30.82
C ASP A 121 -2.90 0.97 -31.59
N VAL A 122 -1.75 1.62 -31.64
CA VAL A 122 -1.57 2.93 -32.28
C VAL A 122 -0.90 2.84 -33.66
N THR A 123 -0.67 1.63 -34.17
CA THR A 123 0.07 1.37 -35.42
C THR A 123 -0.41 2.26 -36.57
N ASP A 124 -1.73 2.29 -36.80
CA ASP A 124 -2.32 3.01 -37.94
C ASP A 124 -2.47 4.53 -37.70
N ALA A 125 -2.20 5.01 -36.48
CA ALA A 125 -2.22 6.42 -36.12
C ALA A 125 -0.82 7.05 -36.11
N LEU A 126 0.23 6.25 -36.16
CA LEU A 126 1.63 6.71 -36.22
C LEU A 126 1.98 7.28 -37.58
N ARG A 127 2.84 8.31 -37.57
CA ARG A 127 3.52 8.89 -38.73
C ARG A 127 4.99 8.45 -38.72
N PRO A 128 5.68 8.45 -39.84
CA PRO A 128 7.11 8.16 -39.90
C PRO A 128 7.94 9.08 -38.99
N SER A 129 7.51 10.34 -38.83
CA SER A 129 8.13 11.33 -37.93
C SER A 129 7.14 12.40 -37.51
N GLY A 130 7.49 13.22 -36.51
CA GLY A 130 6.69 14.33 -36.01
C GLY A 130 5.41 13.87 -35.33
N ASN A 131 5.45 12.77 -34.57
CA ASN A 131 4.32 12.31 -33.80
C ASN A 131 4.08 13.19 -32.57
N VAL A 132 2.82 13.46 -32.31
CA VAL A 132 2.38 14.21 -31.13
C VAL A 132 1.32 13.42 -30.40
N LEU A 133 1.64 13.05 -29.18
CA LEU A 133 0.71 12.43 -28.22
C LEU A 133 0.17 13.52 -27.29
N GLU A 134 -1.14 13.58 -27.17
CA GLU A 134 -1.84 14.45 -26.24
C GLU A 134 -2.75 13.60 -25.34
N VAL A 135 -2.77 13.92 -24.05
CA VAL A 135 -3.64 13.26 -23.06
C VAL A 135 -4.38 14.34 -22.29
N GLU A 136 -5.70 14.28 -22.34
CA GLU A 136 -6.57 15.06 -21.46
C GLU A 136 -6.92 14.18 -20.24
N ALA A 137 -6.83 14.74 -19.03
CA ALA A 137 -7.25 14.12 -17.79
C ALA A 137 -8.18 15.07 -17.04
N GLU A 138 -9.42 14.64 -16.77
CA GLU A 138 -10.42 15.47 -16.08
C GLU A 138 -10.75 14.85 -14.74
N ASN A 139 -10.16 15.38 -13.63
CA ASN A 139 -10.50 14.94 -12.30
C ASN A 139 -11.68 15.75 -11.74
N VAL A 140 -12.61 15.06 -11.12
CA VAL A 140 -13.87 15.61 -10.63
C VAL A 140 -14.02 15.44 -9.12
N PRO A 141 -14.85 16.26 -8.46
CA PRO A 141 -15.17 16.04 -7.04
C PRO A 141 -15.70 14.62 -6.81
N ARG A 142 -15.23 13.98 -5.76
CA ARG A 142 -15.64 12.61 -5.41
C ARG A 142 -15.31 11.55 -6.48
N SER A 143 -14.25 11.74 -7.25
CA SER A 143 -13.74 10.71 -8.15
C SER A 143 -13.26 9.45 -7.40
N SER A 144 -12.91 9.61 -6.12
CA SER A 144 -12.66 8.54 -5.15
C SER A 144 -13.16 8.98 -3.78
N ARG A 145 -13.23 8.04 -2.81
CA ARG A 145 -13.55 8.38 -1.41
C ARG A 145 -12.46 9.22 -0.76
N TRP A 146 -11.20 8.86 -1.03
CA TRP A 146 -10.01 9.48 -0.44
C TRP A 146 -9.21 10.22 -1.51
N TYR A 147 -7.96 10.59 -1.24
CA TYR A 147 -7.14 11.28 -2.23
C TYR A 147 -6.94 10.44 -3.51
N PRO A 148 -7.45 10.89 -4.66
CA PRO A 148 -7.39 10.11 -5.89
C PRO A 148 -6.06 10.24 -6.65
N GLY A 149 -5.26 11.27 -6.37
CA GLY A 149 -4.25 11.77 -7.29
C GLY A 149 -4.86 12.49 -8.49
N SER A 150 -4.05 12.98 -9.41
CA SER A 150 -4.51 13.73 -10.58
C SER A 150 -3.52 13.65 -11.74
N GLY A 151 -4.04 13.46 -12.95
CA GLY A 151 -3.24 13.41 -14.17
C GLY A 151 -2.70 12.04 -14.51
N ILE A 152 -1.57 12.01 -15.25
CA ILE A 152 -0.91 10.78 -15.65
C ILE A 152 -0.05 10.32 -14.45
N PHE A 153 -0.66 9.63 -13.49
CA PHE A 153 -0.02 9.31 -12.22
C PHE A 153 0.73 7.97 -12.19
N ARG A 154 0.70 7.22 -13.32
CA ARG A 154 1.47 5.99 -13.53
C ARG A 154 2.19 6.03 -14.86
N ASP A 155 2.97 4.99 -15.17
CA ASP A 155 3.81 4.95 -16.35
C ASP A 155 3.00 5.03 -17.66
N VAL A 156 3.60 5.69 -18.65
CA VAL A 156 3.20 5.61 -20.06
C VAL A 156 4.28 4.86 -20.80
N THR A 157 3.93 3.76 -21.46
CA THR A 157 4.88 2.92 -22.18
C THR A 157 4.52 2.75 -23.65
N VAL A 158 5.53 2.55 -24.49
CA VAL A 158 5.37 2.17 -25.89
C VAL A 158 6.12 0.85 -26.12
N ARG A 159 5.43 -0.11 -26.73
CA ARG A 159 5.99 -1.40 -27.11
C ARG A 159 5.88 -1.58 -28.61
N VAL A 160 7.04 -1.73 -29.28
CA VAL A 160 7.13 -2.01 -30.72
C VAL A 160 7.31 -3.50 -30.91
N CYS A 161 6.42 -4.17 -31.63
CA CYS A 161 6.38 -5.60 -31.79
C CYS A 161 6.65 -6.00 -33.25
N ALA A 162 7.29 -7.16 -33.43
CA ALA A 162 7.36 -7.84 -34.73
C ALA A 162 5.97 -8.36 -35.15
N ALA A 163 5.88 -8.90 -36.36
CA ALA A 163 4.63 -9.47 -36.87
C ALA A 163 4.11 -10.62 -35.98
N ASP A 164 5.03 -11.48 -35.54
CA ASP A 164 4.74 -12.50 -34.54
C ASP A 164 5.16 -11.97 -33.15
N HIS A 165 4.20 -11.80 -32.28
CA HIS A 165 4.38 -11.34 -30.90
C HIS A 165 3.22 -11.83 -30.01
N VAL A 166 3.44 -11.85 -28.72
CA VAL A 166 2.37 -12.08 -27.73
C VAL A 166 1.51 -10.81 -27.64
N LYS A 167 0.19 -10.93 -27.90
CA LYS A 167 -0.72 -9.79 -27.77
C LYS A 167 -0.74 -9.26 -26.33
N PRO A 168 -0.84 -7.95 -26.12
CA PRO A 168 -0.92 -7.35 -24.78
C PRO A 168 -1.96 -8.04 -23.91
N ASN A 169 -1.65 -8.24 -22.62
CA ASN A 169 -2.52 -8.81 -21.59
C ASN A 169 -3.10 -10.21 -21.93
N SER A 170 -2.58 -10.90 -22.96
CA SER A 170 -3.07 -12.22 -23.33
C SER A 170 -2.32 -13.37 -22.66
N LEU A 171 -1.05 -13.14 -22.25
CA LEU A 171 -0.25 -14.19 -21.61
C LEU A 171 -0.87 -14.64 -20.28
N PHE A 172 -0.92 -15.96 -20.12
CA PHE A 172 -1.26 -16.59 -18.86
C PHE A 172 -0.31 -17.75 -18.58
N VAL A 173 0.56 -17.55 -17.59
CA VAL A 173 1.47 -18.58 -17.09
C VAL A 173 0.96 -19.05 -15.73
N ARG A 174 0.73 -20.35 -15.59
CA ARG A 174 0.21 -20.94 -14.36
C ARG A 174 0.86 -22.26 -14.01
N THR A 175 1.12 -22.49 -12.75
CA THR A 175 1.56 -23.78 -12.23
C THR A 175 0.35 -24.71 -12.12
N LEU A 176 0.42 -25.89 -12.74
CA LEU A 176 -0.60 -26.91 -12.66
C LEU A 176 -0.40 -27.82 -11.44
N GLU A 177 0.85 -28.18 -11.21
CA GLU A 177 1.31 -28.99 -10.08
C GLU A 177 2.78 -28.66 -9.81
N ALA A 178 3.18 -28.71 -8.55
CA ALA A 178 4.57 -28.51 -8.16
C ALA A 178 4.91 -29.31 -6.89
N THR A 179 6.09 -29.90 -6.91
CA THR A 179 6.77 -30.55 -5.79
C THR A 179 8.20 -30.04 -5.75
N GLU A 180 8.99 -30.48 -4.78
CA GLU A 180 10.44 -30.19 -4.76
C GLU A 180 11.17 -30.80 -5.94
N ALA A 181 10.71 -31.95 -6.47
CA ALA A 181 11.36 -32.68 -7.56
C ALA A 181 10.95 -32.17 -8.95
N SER A 182 9.71 -31.73 -9.13
CA SER A 182 9.23 -31.31 -10.44
C SER A 182 8.06 -30.37 -10.35
N ALA A 183 7.88 -29.53 -11.37
CA ALA A 183 6.69 -28.74 -11.59
C ALA A 183 6.22 -28.86 -13.03
N ARG A 184 4.91 -28.74 -13.24
CA ARG A 184 4.30 -28.64 -14.57
C ARG A 184 3.65 -27.28 -14.72
N VAL A 185 4.11 -26.54 -15.72
CA VAL A 185 3.67 -25.17 -16.01
C VAL A 185 2.87 -25.15 -17.31
N ALA A 186 1.71 -24.49 -17.28
CA ALA A 186 0.88 -24.25 -18.45
C ALA A 186 1.03 -22.79 -18.90
N VAL A 187 1.11 -22.59 -20.21
CA VAL A 187 1.20 -21.28 -20.85
C VAL A 187 0.10 -21.18 -21.89
N SER A 188 -0.61 -20.07 -21.89
CA SER A 188 -1.53 -19.69 -22.96
C SER A 188 -1.35 -18.22 -23.33
N PHE A 189 -1.50 -17.88 -24.60
CA PHE A 189 -1.40 -16.52 -25.10
C PHE A 189 -2.04 -16.39 -26.48
N ASP A 190 -2.43 -15.16 -26.82
CA ASP A 190 -2.91 -14.81 -28.15
C ASP A 190 -1.80 -14.18 -28.98
N TRP A 191 -1.75 -14.50 -30.27
CA TRP A 191 -0.87 -13.94 -31.28
C TRP A 191 -1.61 -13.82 -32.62
N ARG A 192 -0.97 -13.38 -33.70
CA ARG A 192 -1.67 -13.21 -34.99
C ARG A 192 -2.25 -14.51 -35.55
N GLY A 193 -1.63 -15.67 -35.25
CA GLY A 193 -2.09 -17.00 -35.69
C GLY A 193 -3.20 -17.61 -34.84
N GLY A 194 -3.75 -16.88 -33.86
CA GLY A 194 -4.80 -17.35 -32.97
C GLY A 194 -4.31 -17.51 -31.52
N THR A 195 -4.92 -18.44 -30.76
CA THR A 195 -4.52 -18.75 -29.39
C THR A 195 -3.60 -19.96 -29.37
N SER A 196 -2.44 -19.82 -28.69
CA SER A 196 -1.50 -20.91 -28.42
C SER A 196 -1.60 -21.39 -27.00
N ASN A 197 -1.51 -22.72 -26.81
CA ASN A 197 -1.52 -23.37 -25.49
C ASN A 197 -0.48 -24.49 -25.49
N PHE A 198 0.37 -24.52 -24.44
CA PHE A 198 1.32 -25.63 -24.23
C PHE A 198 1.63 -25.79 -22.74
N THR A 199 2.24 -26.92 -22.41
CA THR A 199 2.75 -27.20 -21.07
C THR A 199 4.19 -27.66 -21.14
N PHE A 200 4.97 -27.40 -20.10
CA PHE A 200 6.32 -27.89 -19.95
C PHE A 200 6.61 -28.26 -18.49
N ALA A 201 7.62 -29.12 -18.32
CA ALA A 201 8.08 -29.52 -17.01
C ALA A 201 9.32 -28.71 -16.60
N VAL A 202 9.45 -28.45 -15.30
CA VAL A 202 10.66 -27.88 -14.68
C VAL A 202 11.12 -28.87 -13.62
N GLU A 203 12.32 -29.40 -13.78
CA GLU A 203 12.94 -30.31 -12.81
C GLU A 203 13.57 -29.52 -11.67
N ASN A 204 13.44 -30.01 -10.43
CA ASN A 204 13.97 -29.40 -9.20
C ASN A 204 13.64 -27.89 -9.12
N PRO A 205 12.36 -27.50 -9.20
CA PRO A 205 11.98 -26.09 -9.29
C PRO A 205 12.30 -25.36 -7.98
N ARG A 206 12.78 -24.13 -8.09
CA ARG A 206 12.79 -23.19 -6.98
C ARG A 206 11.39 -22.56 -6.88
N LEU A 207 10.64 -22.95 -5.86
CA LEU A 207 9.30 -22.46 -5.66
C LEU A 207 9.31 -21.01 -5.16
N TRP A 208 8.40 -20.20 -5.69
CA TRP A 208 8.21 -18.84 -5.23
C TRP A 208 7.52 -18.82 -3.85
N THR A 209 8.13 -18.12 -2.92
CA THR A 209 7.57 -17.84 -1.57
C THR A 209 7.97 -16.43 -1.12
N PRO A 210 7.32 -15.86 -0.09
CA PRO A 210 7.75 -14.60 0.51
C PRO A 210 9.21 -14.59 1.00
N GLU A 211 9.72 -15.72 1.43
CA GLU A 211 11.09 -15.90 1.91
C GLU A 211 12.10 -16.14 0.77
N ASN A 212 11.64 -16.73 -0.35
CA ASN A 212 12.45 -17.04 -1.53
C ASN A 212 11.66 -16.74 -2.82
N PRO A 213 11.60 -15.47 -3.26
CA PRO A 213 10.81 -15.06 -4.42
C PRO A 213 11.49 -15.41 -5.76
N ALA A 214 11.65 -16.71 -6.02
CA ALA A 214 12.31 -17.21 -7.20
C ALA A 214 11.48 -16.97 -8.47
N LEU A 215 12.06 -16.28 -9.45
CA LEU A 215 11.45 -16.01 -10.74
C LEU A 215 12.24 -16.71 -11.86
N TYR A 216 11.53 -17.06 -12.92
CA TYR A 216 12.02 -17.67 -14.14
C TYR A 216 11.72 -16.76 -15.32
N GLU A 217 12.41 -16.96 -16.44
CA GLU A 217 12.14 -16.31 -17.72
C GLU A 217 11.56 -17.32 -18.71
N LEU A 218 10.53 -16.90 -19.41
CA LEU A 218 9.93 -17.58 -20.57
C LEU A 218 10.18 -16.72 -21.80
N GLU A 219 10.77 -17.29 -22.85
CA GLU A 219 10.98 -16.58 -24.10
C GLU A 219 9.95 -17.04 -25.15
N LEU A 220 9.18 -16.06 -25.69
CA LEU A 220 8.20 -16.26 -26.75
C LEU A 220 8.44 -15.22 -27.84
N PHE A 221 8.64 -15.63 -29.10
CA PHE A 221 8.93 -14.73 -30.24
C PHE A 221 10.10 -13.76 -30.00
N GLY A 222 11.10 -14.16 -29.19
CA GLY A 222 12.23 -13.30 -28.83
C GLY A 222 11.95 -12.29 -27.68
N GLU A 223 10.74 -12.27 -27.14
CA GLU A 223 10.35 -11.49 -25.98
C GLU A 223 10.46 -12.32 -24.69
N LYS A 224 10.89 -11.69 -23.61
CA LYS A 224 11.07 -12.34 -22.31
C LYS A 224 9.98 -11.98 -21.35
N PHE A 225 9.37 -12.98 -20.71
CA PHE A 225 8.33 -12.84 -19.72
C PHE A 225 8.78 -13.53 -18.42
N ARG A 226 8.60 -12.84 -17.29
CA ARG A 226 8.91 -13.40 -15.96
C ARG A 226 7.71 -14.16 -15.42
N TYR A 227 7.98 -15.25 -14.70
CA TYR A 227 6.96 -16.01 -13.99
C TYR A 227 7.55 -16.68 -12.75
N GLY A 228 6.71 -17.03 -11.79
CA GLY A 228 7.08 -17.81 -10.60
C GLY A 228 6.33 -19.14 -10.56
N ILE A 229 6.95 -20.14 -9.98
CA ILE A 229 6.34 -21.47 -9.78
C ILE A 229 5.88 -21.57 -8.33
N ARG A 230 4.57 -21.71 -8.10
CA ARG A 230 3.99 -21.88 -6.78
C ARG A 230 2.65 -22.60 -6.83
N MET A 231 2.28 -23.24 -5.73
CA MET A 231 0.94 -23.76 -5.46
C MET A 231 0.33 -22.98 -4.31
N ALA A 232 -0.85 -22.38 -4.52
CA ALA A 232 -1.62 -21.71 -3.48
C ALA A 232 -2.96 -22.45 -3.32
N GLU A 233 -3.18 -23.05 -2.17
CA GLU A 233 -4.40 -23.79 -1.84
C GLU A 233 -5.14 -23.04 -0.73
N PHE A 234 -6.43 -22.83 -0.92
CA PHE A 234 -7.33 -22.19 0.03
C PHE A 234 -8.44 -23.17 0.40
N ASP A 235 -8.36 -23.72 1.60
CA ASP A 235 -9.30 -24.70 2.10
C ASP A 235 -10.11 -24.11 3.28
N PRO A 236 -11.43 -24.03 3.17
CA PRO A 236 -12.27 -23.42 4.21
C PRO A 236 -12.14 -24.04 5.60
N ALA A 237 -11.78 -25.31 5.69
CA ALA A 237 -11.65 -26.04 6.95
C ALA A 237 -10.19 -26.06 7.50
N ARG A 238 -9.20 -26.02 6.60
CA ARG A 238 -7.79 -26.19 6.96
C ARG A 238 -6.98 -24.89 6.88
N GLY A 239 -7.47 -23.86 6.18
CA GLY A 239 -6.79 -22.59 6.00
C GLY A 239 -6.04 -22.47 4.67
N PHE A 240 -5.11 -21.53 4.60
CA PHE A 240 -4.28 -21.24 3.43
C PHE A 240 -2.98 -22.00 3.46
N PHE A 241 -2.62 -22.62 2.33
CA PHE A 241 -1.35 -23.31 2.13
C PHE A 241 -0.62 -22.73 0.93
N LEU A 242 0.65 -22.40 1.12
CA LEU A 242 1.56 -22.02 0.05
C LEU A 242 2.62 -23.12 -0.12
N ASN A 243 2.66 -23.75 -1.29
CA ASN A 243 3.54 -24.87 -1.59
C ASN A 243 3.42 -26.03 -0.54
N GLY A 244 2.20 -26.30 -0.10
CA GLY A 244 1.91 -27.35 0.89
C GLY A 244 2.18 -26.95 2.34
N VAL A 245 2.70 -25.74 2.61
CA VAL A 245 2.95 -25.24 3.97
C VAL A 245 1.77 -24.36 4.42
N HIS A 246 1.14 -24.76 5.53
CA HIS A 246 0.08 -23.96 6.14
C HIS A 246 0.63 -22.62 6.64
N ARG A 247 -0.09 -21.55 6.35
CA ARG A 247 0.21 -20.20 6.87
C ARG A 247 -1.04 -19.34 6.92
N GLN A 248 -1.01 -18.33 7.76
CA GLN A 248 -1.94 -17.19 7.69
C GLN A 248 -1.20 -16.01 7.06
N MET A 249 -1.84 -15.30 6.14
CA MET A 249 -1.27 -14.10 5.55
C MET A 249 -1.12 -13.01 6.62
N ARG A 250 0.05 -12.39 6.69
CA ARG A 250 0.38 -11.28 7.57
C ARG A 250 0.38 -10.02 6.74
N GLY A 251 -0.83 -9.53 6.46
CA GLY A 251 -1.05 -8.51 5.47
C GLY A 251 -1.34 -7.14 6.04
N VAL A 252 -1.18 -6.14 5.17
CA VAL A 252 -1.65 -4.77 5.40
C VAL A 252 -2.41 -4.25 4.18
N CYS A 253 -3.38 -3.39 4.39
CA CYS A 253 -4.01 -2.59 3.35
C CYS A 253 -3.07 -1.45 2.94
N MET A 254 -2.99 -1.16 1.65
CA MET A 254 -2.21 -0.04 1.11
C MET A 254 -3.02 0.76 0.10
N HIS A 255 -3.08 2.06 0.30
CA HIS A 255 -3.54 2.98 -0.73
C HIS A 255 -2.46 3.18 -1.80
N HIS A 256 -2.84 3.78 -2.92
CA HIS A 256 -1.97 3.97 -4.08
C HIS A 256 -1.04 5.18 -3.97
N ASP A 257 -1.24 6.07 -2.99
CA ASP A 257 -0.35 7.20 -2.78
C ASP A 257 1.00 6.77 -2.16
N LEU A 258 2.00 7.54 -2.47
CA LEU A 258 3.38 7.36 -1.98
C LEU A 258 3.76 8.46 -0.97
N GLY A 259 2.83 8.79 -0.07
CA GLY A 259 3.02 9.86 0.92
C GLY A 259 3.27 11.21 0.26
N PRO A 260 4.41 11.88 0.52
CA PRO A 260 4.67 13.24 0.02
C PRO A 260 4.82 13.34 -1.51
N LEU A 261 4.85 12.23 -2.25
CA LEU A 261 4.81 12.22 -3.71
C LEU A 261 3.39 12.25 -4.27
N GLY A 262 2.37 12.14 -3.42
CA GLY A 262 1.00 11.96 -3.86
C GLY A 262 0.82 10.62 -4.57
N ALA A 263 -0.02 10.59 -5.60
CA ALA A 263 -0.28 9.38 -6.38
C ALA A 263 0.77 9.10 -7.48
N ALA A 264 1.65 10.05 -7.79
CA ALA A 264 2.68 9.86 -8.81
C ALA A 264 3.59 8.67 -8.46
N PHE A 265 3.41 7.55 -9.16
CA PHE A 265 4.09 6.30 -8.84
C PHE A 265 5.61 6.40 -9.06
N ASP A 266 6.37 6.05 -8.05
CA ASP A 266 7.83 5.91 -8.12
C ASP A 266 8.25 4.54 -7.55
N ARG A 267 8.90 3.74 -8.39
CA ARG A 267 9.31 2.36 -8.06
C ARG A 267 10.26 2.29 -6.86
N ASP A 268 11.13 3.29 -6.68
CA ASP A 268 12.10 3.31 -5.57
C ASP A 268 11.41 3.60 -4.23
N VAL A 269 10.41 4.49 -4.23
CA VAL A 269 9.56 4.77 -3.05
C VAL A 269 8.70 3.57 -2.69
N ALA A 270 8.06 2.93 -3.68
CA ALA A 270 7.28 1.71 -3.46
C ALA A 270 8.16 0.56 -2.93
N ARG A 271 9.37 0.40 -3.48
CA ARG A 271 10.36 -0.57 -2.97
C ARG A 271 10.74 -0.29 -1.50
N ARG A 272 10.90 0.99 -1.12
CA ARG A 272 11.12 1.35 0.28
C ARG A 272 9.95 0.95 1.17
N GLN A 273 8.71 1.27 0.76
CA GLN A 273 7.52 0.90 1.53
C GLN A 273 7.45 -0.62 1.74
N LEU A 274 7.57 -1.41 0.68
CA LEU A 274 7.58 -2.87 0.78
C LEU A 274 8.74 -3.41 1.63
N THR A 275 9.93 -2.77 1.59
CA THR A 275 11.05 -3.14 2.44
C THR A 275 10.73 -2.93 3.92
N LEU A 276 10.17 -1.78 4.28
CA LEU A 276 9.78 -1.47 5.66
C LEU A 276 8.73 -2.45 6.18
N LEU A 277 7.74 -2.81 5.36
CA LEU A 277 6.74 -3.81 5.71
C LEU A 277 7.36 -5.19 5.92
N LYS A 278 8.27 -5.63 5.06
CA LYS A 278 8.97 -6.93 5.21
C LYS A 278 9.87 -6.96 6.45
N GLU A 279 10.52 -5.86 6.80
CA GLU A 279 11.32 -5.74 8.04
C GLU A 279 10.46 -5.90 9.30
N MET A 280 9.17 -5.56 9.22
CA MET A 280 8.18 -5.81 10.27
C MET A 280 7.73 -7.28 10.33
N GLY A 281 7.82 -7.99 9.21
CA GLY A 281 7.34 -9.38 9.09
C GLY A 281 6.06 -9.50 8.26
N CYS A 282 5.62 -8.41 7.63
CA CYS A 282 4.53 -8.43 6.67
C CYS A 282 4.92 -9.25 5.42
N ASP A 283 4.05 -10.14 4.96
CA ASP A 283 4.26 -11.00 3.80
C ASP A 283 3.17 -10.84 2.72
N ALA A 284 2.16 -9.97 2.96
CA ALA A 284 1.08 -9.71 2.03
C ALA A 284 0.61 -8.24 2.04
N ILE A 285 0.06 -7.78 0.92
CA ILE A 285 -0.65 -6.49 0.83
C ILE A 285 -2.02 -6.68 0.17
N ARG A 286 -2.98 -5.83 0.53
CA ARG A 286 -4.23 -5.63 -0.20
C ARG A 286 -4.20 -4.26 -0.87
N THR A 287 -4.50 -4.22 -2.18
CA THR A 287 -4.47 -2.99 -2.98
C THR A 287 -5.78 -2.21 -2.83
N SER A 288 -5.93 -1.55 -1.68
CA SER A 288 -7.15 -0.86 -1.27
C SER A 288 -7.33 0.47 -2.01
N HIS A 289 -8.42 0.71 -2.73
CA HIS A 289 -9.50 -0.23 -3.09
C HIS A 289 -9.66 -0.18 -4.61
N ASN A 290 -8.58 -0.28 -5.36
CA ASN A 290 -8.57 -0.11 -6.83
C ASN A 290 -7.37 -0.85 -7.43
N PRO A 291 -7.39 -1.13 -8.74
CA PRO A 291 -6.27 -1.77 -9.43
C PRO A 291 -4.94 -1.07 -9.17
N PRO A 292 -3.87 -1.78 -8.79
CA PRO A 292 -2.56 -1.20 -8.52
C PRO A 292 -1.82 -0.80 -9.80
N ALA A 293 -0.71 -0.06 -9.65
CA ALA A 293 0.27 0.09 -10.72
C ALA A 293 0.87 -1.27 -11.09
N ALA A 294 1.01 -1.56 -12.38
CA ALA A 294 1.63 -2.82 -12.84
C ALA A 294 3.04 -3.01 -12.25
N ALA A 295 3.82 -1.94 -12.17
CA ALA A 295 5.15 -1.97 -11.57
C ALA A 295 5.16 -2.28 -10.05
N LEU A 296 4.05 -2.11 -9.32
CA LEU A 296 3.94 -2.55 -7.93
C LEU A 296 3.87 -4.09 -7.86
N LEU A 297 3.13 -4.74 -8.75
CA LEU A 297 3.05 -6.20 -8.80
C LEU A 297 4.40 -6.82 -9.20
N ASP A 298 5.12 -6.20 -10.14
CA ASP A 298 6.51 -6.59 -10.45
C ASP A 298 7.42 -6.54 -9.21
N LEU A 299 7.29 -5.50 -8.39
CA LEU A 299 8.03 -5.40 -7.13
C LEU A 299 7.62 -6.47 -6.13
N CYS A 300 6.31 -6.76 -6.02
CA CYS A 300 5.80 -7.81 -5.14
C CYS A 300 6.31 -9.19 -5.57
N ASP A 301 6.37 -9.47 -6.87
CA ASP A 301 6.97 -10.69 -7.41
C ASP A 301 8.45 -10.81 -7.04
N GLU A 302 9.23 -9.73 -7.24
CA GLU A 302 10.67 -9.67 -6.96
C GLU A 302 10.99 -9.76 -5.47
N MET A 303 10.16 -9.16 -4.63
CA MET A 303 10.42 -9.04 -3.20
C MET A 303 9.74 -10.11 -2.36
N GLY A 304 8.88 -10.94 -2.94
CA GLY A 304 8.12 -11.95 -2.22
C GLY A 304 7.08 -11.32 -1.30
N VAL A 305 6.14 -10.59 -1.89
CA VAL A 305 4.98 -10.05 -1.18
C VAL A 305 3.72 -10.57 -1.85
N MET A 306 2.91 -11.35 -1.15
CA MET A 306 1.62 -11.82 -1.66
C MET A 306 0.65 -10.65 -1.83
N VAL A 307 -0.26 -10.75 -2.79
CA VAL A 307 -1.20 -9.67 -3.09
C VAL A 307 -2.63 -10.20 -3.12
N MET A 308 -3.50 -9.57 -2.33
CA MET A 308 -4.93 -9.54 -2.58
C MET A 308 -5.19 -8.36 -3.50
N ASP A 309 -5.49 -8.65 -4.76
CA ASP A 309 -5.58 -7.67 -5.82
C ASP A 309 -7.03 -7.21 -6.00
N GLU A 310 -7.29 -5.91 -5.75
CA GLU A 310 -8.65 -5.39 -5.63
C GLU A 310 -9.04 -4.51 -6.80
N ALA A 311 -10.21 -4.80 -7.39
CA ALA A 311 -10.69 -4.15 -8.61
C ALA A 311 -11.45 -2.84 -8.34
N PHE A 312 -12.39 -2.83 -7.39
CA PHE A 312 -13.35 -1.73 -7.26
C PHE A 312 -13.65 -1.36 -5.81
N ASP A 313 -13.69 -0.05 -5.51
CA ASP A 313 -14.24 0.48 -4.26
C ASP A 313 -15.77 0.65 -4.29
N MET A 314 -16.37 0.59 -5.48
CA MET A 314 -17.79 0.84 -5.69
C MET A 314 -18.35 -0.03 -6.80
N TRP A 315 -19.67 -0.30 -6.75
CA TRP A 315 -20.40 -0.95 -7.82
C TRP A 315 -21.44 0.00 -8.45
N GLU A 316 -22.66 -0.50 -8.65
CA GLU A 316 -23.75 0.18 -9.33
C GLU A 316 -24.30 1.38 -8.55
N LEU A 317 -24.43 1.25 -7.21
CA LEU A 317 -24.94 2.33 -6.38
C LEU A 317 -23.91 3.43 -6.15
N PRO A 318 -24.33 4.70 -6.06
CA PRO A 318 -23.44 5.84 -5.90
C PRO A 318 -22.57 5.76 -4.64
N LYS A 319 -21.26 5.66 -4.82
CA LYS A 319 -20.23 5.79 -3.79
C LYS A 319 -19.13 6.77 -4.25
N GLY A 320 -18.91 6.85 -5.55
CA GLY A 320 -17.99 7.76 -6.22
C GLY A 320 -18.37 7.93 -7.69
N ASP A 321 -17.55 8.65 -8.44
CA ASP A 321 -17.84 9.02 -9.83
C ASP A 321 -18.00 7.84 -10.79
N TYR A 322 -17.20 6.78 -10.59
CA TYR A 322 -17.20 5.61 -11.48
C TYR A 322 -18.54 4.87 -11.52
N SER A 323 -19.37 4.96 -10.48
CA SER A 323 -20.71 4.36 -10.50
C SER A 323 -21.59 4.88 -11.65
N ASN A 324 -21.32 6.12 -12.16
CA ASN A 324 -22.02 6.67 -13.32
C ASN A 324 -21.69 5.96 -14.65
N PHE A 325 -20.56 5.27 -14.69
CA PHE A 325 -20.05 4.56 -15.86
C PHE A 325 -20.13 3.05 -15.71
N TRP A 326 -20.59 2.57 -14.55
CA TRP A 326 -20.62 1.16 -14.18
C TRP A 326 -21.22 0.26 -15.25
N ALA A 327 -22.44 0.57 -15.68
CA ALA A 327 -23.21 -0.28 -16.63
C ALA A 327 -22.47 -0.50 -17.97
N GLU A 328 -21.65 0.47 -18.40
CA GLU A 328 -20.92 0.40 -19.67
C GLU A 328 -19.54 -0.22 -19.54
N TRP A 329 -18.84 -0.01 -18.38
CA TRP A 329 -17.40 -0.24 -18.29
C TRP A 329 -16.97 -1.40 -17.40
N HIS A 330 -17.74 -1.77 -16.37
CA HIS A 330 -17.29 -2.72 -15.33
C HIS A 330 -16.84 -4.08 -15.90
N VAL A 331 -17.52 -4.63 -16.90
CA VAL A 331 -17.17 -5.92 -17.51
C VAL A 331 -15.82 -5.84 -18.20
N ARG A 332 -15.60 -4.77 -18.96
CA ARG A 332 -14.33 -4.53 -19.65
C ARG A 332 -13.20 -4.28 -18.66
N ASP A 333 -13.41 -3.37 -17.72
CA ASP A 333 -12.39 -2.97 -16.77
C ASP A 333 -11.96 -4.15 -15.89
N LEU A 334 -12.91 -4.96 -15.39
CA LEU A 334 -12.61 -6.17 -14.61
C LEU A 334 -11.88 -7.23 -15.44
N THR A 335 -12.33 -7.46 -16.68
CA THR A 335 -11.71 -8.44 -17.57
C THR A 335 -10.25 -8.06 -17.89
N GLU A 336 -10.00 -6.81 -18.23
CA GLU A 336 -8.66 -6.30 -18.57
C GLU A 336 -7.75 -6.29 -17.35
N PHE A 337 -8.25 -5.93 -16.17
CA PHE A 337 -7.54 -5.98 -14.90
C PHE A 337 -7.06 -7.42 -14.60
N VAL A 338 -7.97 -8.40 -14.58
CA VAL A 338 -7.59 -9.79 -14.30
C VAL A 338 -6.62 -10.33 -15.36
N ARG A 339 -6.81 -10.00 -16.65
CA ARG A 339 -5.91 -10.41 -17.74
C ARG A 339 -4.51 -9.84 -17.57
N ARG A 340 -4.39 -8.57 -17.16
CA ARG A 340 -3.12 -7.91 -16.92
C ARG A 340 -2.33 -8.64 -15.83
N ASP A 341 -3.01 -9.00 -14.71
CA ASP A 341 -2.33 -9.36 -13.46
C ASP A 341 -2.28 -10.87 -13.18
N ARG A 342 -3.04 -11.70 -13.90
CA ARG A 342 -3.16 -13.16 -13.64
C ARG A 342 -1.86 -13.96 -13.76
N SER A 343 -0.83 -13.46 -14.43
CA SER A 343 0.47 -14.14 -14.57
C SER A 343 1.44 -13.85 -13.41
N HIS A 344 1.13 -12.88 -12.55
CA HIS A 344 1.97 -12.55 -11.39
C HIS A 344 1.88 -13.64 -10.31
N PRO A 345 2.99 -14.26 -9.89
CA PRO A 345 2.98 -15.24 -8.80
C PRO A 345 2.59 -14.61 -7.46
N CYS A 346 2.84 -13.32 -7.24
CA CYS A 346 2.45 -12.61 -6.02
C CYS A 346 0.93 -12.50 -5.84
N VAL A 347 0.14 -12.40 -6.91
CA VAL A 347 -1.34 -12.33 -6.80
C VAL A 347 -1.87 -13.68 -6.36
N VAL A 348 -2.44 -13.75 -5.16
CA VAL A 348 -2.95 -14.98 -4.56
C VAL A 348 -4.48 -15.00 -4.44
N MET A 349 -5.12 -13.83 -4.46
CA MET A 349 -6.58 -13.68 -4.31
C MET A 349 -7.07 -12.47 -5.10
N TRP A 350 -8.27 -12.54 -5.67
CA TRP A 350 -8.97 -11.44 -6.32
C TRP A 350 -10.02 -10.85 -5.38
N SER A 351 -10.07 -9.53 -5.23
CA SER A 351 -11.15 -8.84 -4.53
C SER A 351 -11.97 -8.01 -5.52
N ILE A 352 -13.28 -8.23 -5.52
CA ILE A 352 -14.20 -7.60 -6.47
C ILE A 352 -14.90 -6.36 -5.91
N GLY A 353 -14.66 -6.01 -4.65
CA GLY A 353 -15.26 -4.82 -4.08
C GLY A 353 -15.02 -4.64 -2.60
N ASN A 354 -15.26 -3.43 -2.10
CA ASN A 354 -15.09 -3.06 -0.71
C ASN A 354 -16.25 -2.23 -0.17
N GLU A 355 -16.82 -2.66 0.98
CA GLU A 355 -17.80 -1.89 1.77
C GLU A 355 -18.91 -1.25 0.91
N LEU A 356 -19.55 -2.04 0.12
CA LEU A 356 -20.41 -1.62 -0.97
C LEU A 356 -21.72 -1.02 -0.47
N SER A 357 -22.19 0.01 -1.17
CA SER A 357 -23.48 0.65 -0.87
C SER A 357 -24.65 -0.34 -0.97
N GLU A 358 -24.55 -1.35 -1.82
CA GLU A 358 -25.50 -2.44 -2.02
C GLU A 358 -25.71 -3.28 -0.75
N PHE A 359 -24.71 -3.38 0.14
CA PHE A 359 -24.84 -4.06 1.43
C PHE A 359 -25.70 -3.29 2.45
N ASN A 360 -26.10 -2.04 2.14
CA ASN A 360 -27.02 -1.25 2.96
C ASN A 360 -28.49 -1.50 2.62
N GLU A 361 -28.79 -2.16 1.50
CA GLU A 361 -30.15 -2.47 1.11
C GLU A 361 -30.71 -3.62 1.98
N LYS A 362 -32.01 -3.53 2.32
CA LYS A 362 -32.69 -4.59 3.10
C LYS A 362 -32.82 -5.87 2.29
N ASP A 363 -33.04 -5.75 0.97
CA ASP A 363 -33.07 -6.87 0.03
C ASP A 363 -31.69 -7.07 -0.57
N PRO A 364 -31.01 -8.20 -0.32
CA PRO A 364 -29.65 -8.44 -0.82
C PRO A 364 -29.60 -8.82 -2.30
N SER A 365 -30.73 -8.91 -2.99
CA SER A 365 -30.82 -9.45 -4.38
C SER A 365 -29.90 -8.72 -5.35
N ARG A 366 -29.76 -7.39 -5.24
CA ARG A 366 -28.87 -6.59 -6.07
C ARG A 366 -27.40 -6.95 -5.82
N ALA A 367 -26.99 -6.97 -4.54
CA ALA A 367 -25.63 -7.32 -4.16
C ALA A 367 -25.27 -8.74 -4.62
N ILE A 368 -26.19 -9.72 -4.42
CA ILE A 368 -26.02 -11.10 -4.86
C ILE A 368 -25.87 -11.16 -6.39
N ARG A 369 -26.72 -10.46 -7.14
CA ARG A 369 -26.66 -10.43 -8.61
C ARG A 369 -25.30 -9.92 -9.08
N ILE A 370 -24.88 -8.75 -8.60
CA ILE A 370 -23.63 -8.12 -9.03
C ILE A 370 -22.41 -8.97 -8.61
N ALA A 371 -22.35 -9.42 -7.36
CA ALA A 371 -21.26 -10.26 -6.89
C ALA A 371 -21.14 -11.58 -7.67
N THR A 372 -22.27 -12.20 -8.04
CA THR A 372 -22.30 -13.41 -8.88
C THR A 372 -21.75 -13.12 -10.28
N GLU A 373 -22.17 -12.00 -10.89
CA GLU A 373 -21.69 -11.57 -12.20
C GLU A 373 -20.17 -11.32 -12.18
N LEU A 374 -19.68 -10.51 -11.24
CA LEU A 374 -18.26 -10.18 -11.15
C LEU A 374 -17.39 -11.39 -10.86
N THR A 375 -17.81 -12.27 -9.94
CA THR A 375 -17.13 -13.54 -9.68
C THR A 375 -17.10 -14.41 -10.94
N GLY A 376 -18.19 -14.48 -11.70
CA GLY A 376 -18.25 -15.18 -12.98
C GLY A 376 -17.27 -14.62 -14.00
N ILE A 377 -17.15 -13.30 -14.12
CA ILE A 377 -16.17 -12.63 -14.99
C ILE A 377 -14.74 -13.02 -14.58
N VAL A 378 -14.37 -12.85 -13.30
CA VAL A 378 -13.04 -13.21 -12.80
C VAL A 378 -12.73 -14.68 -13.12
N LYS A 379 -13.64 -15.61 -12.77
CA LYS A 379 -13.44 -17.05 -12.98
C LYS A 379 -13.32 -17.44 -14.45
N SER A 380 -13.97 -16.70 -15.35
CA SER A 380 -13.84 -16.93 -16.79
C SER A 380 -12.46 -16.58 -17.33
N VAL A 381 -11.75 -15.66 -16.68
CA VAL A 381 -10.41 -15.16 -17.06
C VAL A 381 -9.31 -15.87 -16.27
N ASP A 382 -9.52 -16.07 -14.98
CA ASP A 382 -8.64 -16.79 -14.06
C ASP A 382 -9.44 -17.63 -13.05
N GLY A 383 -9.59 -18.90 -13.34
CA GLY A 383 -10.22 -19.87 -12.43
C GLY A 383 -9.28 -20.44 -11.37
N THR A 384 -8.04 -19.98 -11.26
CA THR A 384 -7.01 -20.59 -10.38
C THR A 384 -6.95 -19.97 -8.98
N ARG A 385 -7.44 -18.75 -8.81
CA ARG A 385 -7.40 -18.01 -7.54
C ARG A 385 -8.79 -17.83 -6.95
N PRO A 386 -8.93 -17.78 -5.62
CA PRO A 386 -10.20 -17.45 -4.99
C PRO A 386 -10.59 -15.99 -5.21
N VAL A 387 -11.90 -15.77 -5.16
CA VAL A 387 -12.53 -14.44 -5.24
C VAL A 387 -13.11 -14.08 -3.88
N THR A 388 -12.96 -12.81 -3.48
CA THR A 388 -13.52 -12.23 -2.26
C THR A 388 -14.09 -10.83 -2.51
N PHE A 389 -14.72 -10.24 -1.52
CA PHE A 389 -15.03 -8.83 -1.34
C PHE A 389 -14.92 -8.47 0.14
N GLY A 390 -14.64 -7.21 0.49
CA GLY A 390 -14.60 -6.74 1.88
C GLY A 390 -15.97 -6.24 2.38
N SER A 391 -16.38 -6.64 3.60
CA SER A 391 -17.60 -6.14 4.25
C SER A 391 -17.40 -5.91 5.74
N TRP A 392 -17.73 -4.69 6.20
CA TRP A 392 -17.79 -4.35 7.63
C TRP A 392 -19.11 -4.74 8.30
N LYS A 393 -20.14 -5.07 7.49
CA LYS A 393 -21.43 -5.53 7.98
C LYS A 393 -21.44 -7.04 8.13
N SER A 394 -22.07 -7.53 9.19
CA SER A 394 -22.29 -8.96 9.38
C SER A 394 -23.44 -9.52 8.54
N ASP A 395 -24.41 -8.70 8.08
CA ASP A 395 -25.55 -9.19 7.29
C ASP A 395 -25.12 -9.98 6.04
N PRO A 396 -24.14 -9.52 5.21
CA PRO A 396 -23.68 -10.28 4.05
C PRO A 396 -23.06 -11.65 4.38
N MET A 397 -22.69 -11.90 5.63
CA MET A 397 -22.21 -13.21 6.10
C MET A 397 -23.33 -14.27 6.13
N TRP A 398 -24.62 -13.84 6.16
CA TRP A 398 -25.76 -14.69 6.46
C TRP A 398 -26.90 -14.63 5.45
N ASN A 399 -26.94 -13.61 4.59
CA ASN A 399 -28.10 -13.30 3.73
C ASN A 399 -28.00 -13.85 2.30
N GLY A 400 -26.99 -14.64 1.99
CA GLY A 400 -26.76 -15.21 0.67
C GLY A 400 -25.61 -14.58 -0.11
N CYS A 401 -25.18 -13.37 0.24
CA CYS A 401 -24.02 -12.72 -0.40
C CYS A 401 -22.74 -13.56 -0.26
N GLN A 402 -22.52 -14.21 0.89
CA GLN A 402 -21.37 -15.06 1.14
C GLN A 402 -21.25 -16.25 0.16
N ASN A 403 -22.37 -16.67 -0.45
CA ASN A 403 -22.38 -17.78 -1.41
C ASN A 403 -21.90 -17.38 -2.82
N THR A 404 -21.66 -16.10 -3.05
CA THR A 404 -21.27 -15.58 -4.38
C THR A 404 -19.75 -15.53 -4.58
N VAL A 405 -18.98 -15.80 -3.53
CA VAL A 405 -17.51 -15.74 -3.53
C VAL A 405 -16.91 -17.02 -2.93
N ASP A 406 -15.63 -17.26 -3.17
CA ASP A 406 -14.90 -18.42 -2.62
C ASP A 406 -14.51 -18.21 -1.15
N ALA A 407 -14.22 -16.96 -0.76
CA ALA A 407 -13.90 -16.57 0.59
C ALA A 407 -14.64 -15.28 0.95
N PHE A 408 -15.21 -15.22 2.14
CA PHE A 408 -15.81 -14.01 2.67
C PHE A 408 -14.73 -13.10 3.27
N GLY A 409 -14.71 -11.84 2.86
CA GLY A 409 -13.81 -10.82 3.41
C GLY A 409 -14.47 -10.09 4.58
N ALA A 410 -13.92 -10.28 5.77
CA ALA A 410 -14.41 -9.67 6.99
C ALA A 410 -13.63 -8.38 7.30
N ASN A 411 -14.29 -7.22 7.25
CA ASN A 411 -13.75 -5.96 7.75
C ASN A 411 -14.19 -5.79 9.21
N TYR A 412 -13.25 -5.84 10.15
CA TYR A 412 -13.45 -5.59 11.59
C TYR A 412 -14.47 -6.52 12.26
N LEU A 413 -14.52 -7.80 11.88
CA LEU A 413 -15.47 -8.80 12.41
C LEU A 413 -14.78 -10.02 13.05
N PRO A 414 -13.71 -9.87 13.87
CA PRO A 414 -13.00 -11.03 14.44
C PRO A 414 -13.92 -11.89 15.32
N PHE A 415 -14.86 -11.28 16.04
CA PHE A 415 -15.83 -11.97 16.91
C PHE A 415 -16.78 -12.92 16.17
N LYS A 416 -16.80 -12.88 14.82
CA LYS A 416 -17.65 -13.74 13.97
C LYS A 416 -16.89 -14.89 13.32
N TYR A 417 -15.56 -15.00 13.45
CA TYR A 417 -14.75 -15.98 12.73
C TYR A 417 -15.18 -17.41 12.99
N GLU A 418 -15.31 -17.82 14.25
CA GLU A 418 -15.74 -19.17 14.62
C GLU A 418 -17.17 -19.47 14.16
N GLU A 419 -18.12 -18.54 14.40
CA GLU A 419 -19.50 -18.71 13.98
C GLU A 419 -19.62 -18.81 12.46
N PHE A 420 -18.90 -17.96 11.72
CA PHE A 420 -18.91 -18.01 10.25
C PHE A 420 -18.43 -19.33 9.71
N SER A 421 -17.25 -19.79 10.13
CA SER A 421 -16.67 -21.06 9.68
C SER A 421 -17.58 -22.26 9.99
N ARG A 422 -18.22 -22.27 11.18
CA ARG A 422 -19.16 -23.32 11.56
C ARG A 422 -20.42 -23.31 10.69
N ARG A 423 -20.97 -22.14 10.36
CA ARG A 423 -22.22 -22.00 9.57
C ARG A 423 -22.02 -22.12 8.06
N ASN A 424 -20.84 -21.77 7.57
CA ASN A 424 -20.48 -21.74 6.15
C ASN A 424 -19.24 -22.61 5.86
N PRO A 425 -19.29 -23.96 6.11
CA PRO A 425 -18.11 -24.81 6.06
C PRO A 425 -17.48 -24.99 4.68
N LYS A 426 -18.10 -24.45 3.64
CA LYS A 426 -17.61 -24.50 2.24
C LYS A 426 -17.07 -23.17 1.74
N ILE A 427 -17.13 -22.12 2.54
CA ILE A 427 -16.71 -20.78 2.17
C ILE A 427 -15.55 -20.38 3.07
N GLY A 428 -14.45 -19.98 2.46
CA GLY A 428 -13.29 -19.49 3.20
C GLY A 428 -13.57 -18.18 3.93
N LEU A 429 -12.65 -17.80 4.82
CA LEU A 429 -12.71 -16.55 5.57
C LEU A 429 -11.35 -15.87 5.60
N VAL A 430 -11.33 -14.56 5.43
CA VAL A 430 -10.13 -13.72 5.51
C VAL A 430 -10.46 -12.39 6.17
N GLY A 431 -9.61 -11.89 7.05
CA GLY A 431 -9.69 -10.53 7.58
C GLY A 431 -9.21 -9.53 6.52
N THR A 432 -10.14 -8.98 5.74
CA THR A 432 -9.80 -8.05 4.65
C THR A 432 -9.46 -6.65 5.13
N GLU A 433 -10.00 -6.25 6.28
CA GLU A 433 -9.56 -5.07 7.04
C GLU A 433 -9.64 -5.40 8.54
N THR A 434 -8.54 -5.18 9.24
CA THR A 434 -8.46 -5.46 10.69
C THR A 434 -7.85 -4.27 11.42
N CYS A 435 -8.16 -4.11 12.70
CA CYS A 435 -7.49 -3.17 13.62
C CYS A 435 -7.35 -1.75 13.07
N SER A 436 -8.45 -1.07 12.71
CA SER A 436 -8.43 0.33 12.28
C SER A 436 -8.06 1.31 13.41
N THR A 437 -7.03 0.97 14.18
CA THR A 437 -6.54 1.76 15.31
C THR A 437 -5.88 3.03 14.81
N VAL A 438 -6.22 4.17 15.42
CA VAL A 438 -5.66 5.47 15.09
C VAL A 438 -4.62 5.92 16.12
N SER A 439 -3.54 6.55 15.65
CA SER A 439 -2.52 7.17 16.50
C SER A 439 -1.69 8.18 15.71
N SER A 440 -1.19 9.20 16.41
CA SER A 440 -0.11 10.07 15.93
C SER A 440 1.21 9.58 16.51
N ARG A 441 2.28 9.58 15.73
CA ARG A 441 3.61 9.17 16.19
C ARG A 441 4.08 10.08 17.32
N GLY A 442 4.45 9.47 18.47
CA GLY A 442 5.03 10.18 19.61
C GLY A 442 4.03 10.96 20.47
N GLU A 443 2.74 10.92 20.18
CA GLU A 443 1.70 11.59 20.96
C GLU A 443 1.09 10.67 22.02
N TYR A 444 0.99 11.16 23.26
CA TYR A 444 0.39 10.40 24.36
C TYR A 444 -0.43 11.30 25.27
N PHE A 445 -1.64 10.87 25.59
CA PHE A 445 -2.57 11.64 26.39
C PHE A 445 -2.78 11.02 27.77
N PHE A 446 -2.83 11.86 28.77
CA PHE A 446 -3.02 11.45 30.17
C PHE A 446 -4.26 12.14 30.78
N PRO A 447 -4.93 11.54 31.78
CA PRO A 447 -4.70 10.18 32.28
C PRO A 447 -5.07 9.11 31.24
N VAL A 448 -4.36 7.98 31.27
CA VAL A 448 -4.70 6.81 30.46
C VAL A 448 -5.82 6.04 31.16
N VAL A 449 -6.92 5.84 30.47
CA VAL A 449 -8.05 5.03 30.99
C VAL A 449 -8.17 3.77 30.15
N ALA A 450 -7.84 2.63 30.74
CA ALA A 450 -7.97 1.36 30.05
C ALA A 450 -9.45 1.06 29.76
N SER A 451 -9.73 0.72 28.51
CA SER A 451 -11.05 0.28 28.06
C SER A 451 -10.89 -0.97 27.23
N PRO A 452 -10.70 -2.13 27.86
CA PRO A 452 -10.46 -3.39 27.17
C PRO A 452 -11.64 -3.75 26.28
N ILE A 453 -11.34 -4.37 25.13
CA ILE A 453 -12.30 -4.97 24.23
C ILE A 453 -12.09 -6.47 24.27
N THR A 454 -13.08 -7.17 24.80
CA THR A 454 -13.06 -8.64 24.94
C THR A 454 -14.18 -9.32 24.17
N CYS A 455 -15.17 -8.55 23.73
CA CYS A 455 -16.33 -9.00 22.98
C CYS A 455 -16.90 -7.88 22.10
N GLU A 456 -17.86 -8.21 21.26
CA GLU A 456 -18.53 -7.27 20.35
C GLU A 456 -19.28 -6.15 21.10
N GLU A 457 -19.88 -6.46 22.25
CA GLU A 457 -20.59 -5.50 23.10
C GLU A 457 -19.65 -4.42 23.66
N ASP A 458 -18.41 -4.76 23.99
CA ASP A 458 -17.39 -3.79 24.39
C ASP A 458 -17.08 -2.81 23.25
N LEU A 459 -17.00 -3.31 22.03
CA LEU A 459 -16.79 -2.50 20.83
C LEU A 459 -17.95 -1.50 20.63
N VAL A 460 -19.19 -1.98 20.75
CA VAL A 460 -20.40 -1.15 20.65
C VAL A 460 -20.43 -0.09 21.75
N ARG A 461 -20.10 -0.47 22.99
CA ARG A 461 -20.01 0.47 24.11
C ARG A 461 -19.03 1.59 23.83
N ARG A 462 -17.82 1.28 23.35
CA ARG A 462 -16.80 2.27 22.99
C ARG A 462 -17.26 3.24 21.91
N ARG A 463 -17.99 2.75 20.90
CA ARG A 463 -18.56 3.62 19.86
C ARG A 463 -19.43 4.73 20.44
N ASN A 464 -20.11 4.47 21.54
CA ASN A 464 -21.03 5.39 22.20
C ASN A 464 -20.35 6.34 23.19
N GLU A 465 -19.10 6.08 23.60
CA GLU A 465 -18.37 6.91 24.59
C GLU A 465 -17.86 8.25 24.04
N GLY A 466 -17.94 8.47 22.74
CA GLY A 466 -17.68 9.75 22.07
C GLY A 466 -16.22 9.97 21.68
N ARG A 467 -15.97 9.98 20.39
CA ARG A 467 -14.65 10.13 19.74
C ARG A 467 -14.00 11.48 20.01
N GLU A 468 -14.81 12.54 20.17
CA GLU A 468 -14.32 13.92 20.31
C GLU A 468 -13.46 14.13 21.56
N LYS A 469 -13.65 13.31 22.59
CA LYS A 469 -12.87 13.39 23.85
C LYS A 469 -11.42 12.90 23.69
N MET A 470 -11.12 12.21 22.59
CA MET A 470 -9.82 11.58 22.35
C MET A 470 -8.94 12.35 21.37
N VAL A 471 -9.49 13.41 20.74
CA VAL A 471 -8.74 14.30 19.84
C VAL A 471 -8.22 15.50 20.64
N ARG A 472 -6.92 15.77 20.57
CA ARG A 472 -6.32 16.97 21.16
C ARG A 472 -5.46 17.68 20.12
N GLY A 473 -5.86 18.87 19.71
CA GLY A 473 -5.08 19.68 18.76
C GLY A 473 -4.87 19.02 17.40
N GLY A 474 -5.81 18.19 16.94
CA GLY A 474 -5.65 17.44 15.68
C GLY A 474 -4.80 16.19 15.81
N GLN A 475 -4.45 15.74 17.02
CA GLN A 475 -3.60 14.56 17.25
C GLN A 475 -4.37 13.46 18.01
N MET A 476 -3.84 12.24 17.91
CA MET A 476 -4.35 11.02 18.54
C MET A 476 -3.29 10.36 19.40
N SER A 477 -3.70 9.85 20.57
CA SER A 477 -2.78 9.17 21.49
C SER A 477 -2.21 7.87 20.90
N GLY A 478 -0.94 7.59 21.17
CA GLY A 478 -0.27 6.33 20.84
C GLY A 478 -0.71 5.15 21.73
N TYR A 479 -1.39 5.39 22.85
CA TYR A 479 -2.01 4.31 23.61
C TYR A 479 -3.26 3.79 22.88
N ASP A 480 -3.24 2.57 22.43
CA ASP A 480 -4.27 1.93 21.62
C ASP A 480 -5.29 1.10 22.42
N LEU A 481 -5.30 1.23 23.75
CA LEU A 481 -6.23 0.51 24.63
C LEU A 481 -7.67 1.00 24.52
N TRP A 482 -7.88 2.19 24.03
CA TRP A 482 -9.19 2.72 23.66
C TRP A 482 -9.11 3.29 22.25
N GLY A 483 -9.94 2.83 21.39
CA GLY A 483 -10.01 3.35 20.03
C GLY A 483 -11.03 4.46 19.92
N PRO A 484 -10.68 5.59 19.34
CA PRO A 484 -11.62 6.66 19.03
C PRO A 484 -12.43 6.38 17.76
N HIS A 485 -11.97 5.47 16.91
CA HIS A 485 -12.63 5.11 15.66
C HIS A 485 -13.74 4.08 15.90
N GLN A 486 -14.72 4.07 15.00
CA GLN A 486 -15.99 3.34 15.16
C GLN A 486 -15.83 1.82 15.25
N ASN A 487 -14.87 1.28 14.48
CA ASN A 487 -14.63 -0.16 14.35
C ASN A 487 -13.31 -0.59 15.00
N ASP A 488 -12.77 0.29 15.86
CA ASP A 488 -11.42 0.14 16.36
C ASP A 488 -11.32 -0.83 17.53
N TYR A 489 -10.36 -1.74 17.42
CA TYR A 489 -9.89 -2.61 18.49
C TYR A 489 -8.37 -2.77 18.37
N PRO A 490 -7.65 -3.00 19.51
CA PRO A 490 -6.18 -3.16 19.45
C PRO A 490 -5.77 -4.45 18.75
N PRO A 491 -4.55 -4.53 18.22
CA PRO A 491 -4.03 -5.72 17.54
C PRO A 491 -4.16 -7.02 18.34
N ASP A 492 -4.11 -6.93 19.67
CA ASP A 492 -4.25 -8.08 20.57
C ASP A 492 -5.53 -8.88 20.33
N VAL A 493 -6.64 -8.19 20.03
CA VAL A 493 -7.92 -8.83 19.73
C VAL A 493 -7.83 -9.66 18.45
N GLU A 494 -7.31 -9.06 17.39
CA GLU A 494 -7.17 -9.77 16.10
C GLU A 494 -6.25 -10.97 16.24
N PHE A 495 -5.08 -10.81 16.88
CA PHE A 495 -4.14 -11.91 17.09
C PHE A 495 -4.78 -13.06 17.85
N GLU A 496 -5.56 -12.81 18.90
CA GLU A 496 -6.27 -13.84 19.64
C GLU A 496 -7.25 -14.60 18.74
N TYR A 497 -8.03 -13.89 17.91
CA TYR A 497 -8.99 -14.55 17.03
C TYR A 497 -8.33 -15.26 15.85
N GLN A 498 -7.20 -14.78 15.33
CA GLN A 498 -6.38 -15.50 14.35
C GLN A 498 -5.75 -16.77 14.95
N ASP A 499 -5.21 -16.70 16.17
CA ASP A 499 -4.61 -17.84 16.86
C ASP A 499 -5.65 -18.94 17.17
N ARG A 500 -6.88 -18.54 17.52
CA ARG A 500 -7.99 -19.49 17.80
C ARG A 500 -8.61 -20.08 16.54
N ASN A 501 -8.43 -19.44 15.39
CA ASN A 501 -9.06 -19.80 14.11
C ASN A 501 -8.04 -20.00 12.99
N PRO A 502 -7.21 -21.07 13.05
CA PRO A 502 -6.14 -21.31 12.07
C PRO A 502 -6.66 -21.56 10.65
N GLN A 503 -7.97 -21.83 10.47
CA GLN A 503 -8.61 -21.95 9.18
C GLN A 503 -8.88 -20.59 8.50
N VAL A 504 -8.79 -19.46 9.21
CA VAL A 504 -8.86 -18.12 8.62
C VAL A 504 -7.57 -17.87 7.82
N TYR A 505 -7.70 -17.36 6.60
CA TYR A 505 -6.58 -17.24 5.66
C TYR A 505 -5.55 -16.17 6.04
N GLY A 506 -5.81 -15.40 7.09
CA GLY A 506 -4.97 -14.36 7.64
C GLY A 506 -5.68 -13.02 7.70
N GLU A 507 -4.89 -11.96 7.88
CA GLU A 507 -5.39 -10.60 8.08
C GLU A 507 -4.75 -9.59 7.12
N PHE A 508 -5.45 -8.46 6.90
CA PHE A 508 -4.92 -7.26 6.26
C PHE A 508 -5.23 -6.05 7.13
N VAL A 509 -4.23 -5.56 7.83
CA VAL A 509 -4.36 -4.46 8.81
C VAL A 509 -4.70 -3.16 8.11
N TRP A 510 -5.66 -2.39 8.63
CA TRP A 510 -5.94 -1.04 8.19
C TRP A 510 -5.13 -0.02 9.01
N THR A 511 -3.98 0.55 8.52
CA THR A 511 -3.28 0.32 7.23
C THR A 511 -1.77 0.17 7.45
N GLY A 512 -1.03 -0.17 6.39
CA GLY A 512 0.43 -0.22 6.47
C GLY A 512 1.05 1.15 6.75
N PHE A 513 0.62 2.16 6.00
CA PHE A 513 1.09 3.54 6.12
C PHE A 513 -0.09 4.48 6.32
N ASP A 514 0.14 5.62 6.98
CA ASP A 514 -0.75 6.75 6.80
C ASP A 514 -0.76 7.16 5.33
N TYR A 515 -1.90 7.62 4.86
CA TYR A 515 -2.14 8.03 3.48
C TYR A 515 -2.83 9.39 3.44
N ILE A 516 -2.76 10.06 2.32
CA ILE A 516 -3.35 11.39 2.14
C ILE A 516 -4.88 11.26 2.15
N GLY A 517 -5.53 12.12 2.93
CA GLY A 517 -6.99 12.10 3.13
C GLY A 517 -7.43 11.16 4.27
N GLU A 518 -8.74 10.97 4.40
CA GLU A 518 -9.38 10.22 5.50
C GLU A 518 -8.85 10.61 6.91
N PRO A 519 -8.88 11.88 7.29
CA PRO A 519 -8.30 12.33 8.55
C PRO A 519 -9.20 12.05 9.76
N ASP A 520 -10.06 11.04 9.68
CA ASP A 520 -10.94 10.68 10.78
C ASP A 520 -10.18 10.07 11.97
N PRO A 521 -10.51 10.47 13.22
CA PRO A 521 -11.61 11.36 13.63
C PRO A 521 -11.23 12.87 13.67
N CYS A 522 -10.05 13.24 13.19
CA CYS A 522 -9.47 14.58 13.33
C CYS A 522 -9.84 15.56 12.19
N ALA A 523 -10.71 15.21 11.26
CA ALA A 523 -11.09 16.05 10.11
C ALA A 523 -11.52 17.47 10.52
N LYS A 524 -12.34 17.59 11.56
CA LYS A 524 -12.80 18.89 12.11
C LYS A 524 -11.71 19.65 12.87
N ALA A 525 -10.66 18.96 13.29
CA ALA A 525 -9.53 19.52 14.03
C ALA A 525 -8.34 19.84 13.12
N GLY A 526 -8.51 19.79 11.80
CA GLY A 526 -7.50 20.13 10.81
C GLY A 526 -6.63 18.96 10.37
N GLY A 527 -7.04 17.72 10.61
CA GLY A 527 -6.34 16.55 10.04
C GLY A 527 -6.31 16.59 8.52
N ARG A 528 -5.21 16.17 7.90
CA ARG A 528 -4.96 16.15 6.47
C ARG A 528 -4.76 14.74 5.92
N SER A 529 -4.04 13.90 6.65
CA SER A 529 -3.80 12.50 6.30
C SER A 529 -4.46 11.59 7.32
N SER A 530 -4.50 10.30 7.02
CA SER A 530 -5.03 9.30 7.92
C SER A 530 -4.17 9.12 9.17
N TYR A 531 -4.74 8.48 10.19
CA TYR A 531 -4.10 8.15 11.47
C TYR A 531 -3.92 6.64 11.65
N PHE A 532 -4.36 5.85 10.67
CA PHE A 532 -4.48 4.39 10.75
C PHE A 532 -3.16 3.66 10.52
N GLY A 533 -2.17 4.30 9.89
CA GLY A 533 -0.92 3.68 9.50
C GLY A 533 -0.16 3.04 10.67
N ILE A 534 0.43 1.86 10.43
CA ILE A 534 1.49 1.30 11.29
C ILE A 534 2.75 2.17 11.20
N PHE A 535 2.99 2.72 10.01
CA PHE A 535 3.96 3.78 9.76
C PHE A 535 3.23 5.10 9.52
N ASP A 536 3.84 6.22 9.89
CA ASP A 536 3.32 7.54 9.52
C ASP A 536 3.52 7.84 8.02
N LEU A 537 3.03 8.99 7.56
CA LEU A 537 3.11 9.40 6.15
C LEU A 537 4.54 9.51 5.62
N ALA A 538 5.53 9.79 6.47
CA ALA A 538 6.95 9.82 6.15
C ALA A 538 7.59 8.41 6.14
N GLY A 539 6.89 7.42 6.65
CA GLY A 539 7.37 6.05 6.83
C GLY A 539 8.22 5.86 8.09
N PHE A 540 8.03 6.71 9.10
CA PHE A 540 8.55 6.43 10.44
C PHE A 540 7.61 5.49 11.18
N PRO A 541 8.15 4.48 11.92
CA PRO A 541 7.31 3.54 12.65
C PRO A 541 6.57 4.25 13.79
N LYS A 542 5.28 3.96 13.93
CA LYS A 542 4.51 4.23 15.15
C LYS A 542 4.69 3.08 16.14
N ASP A 543 4.21 3.22 17.39
CA ASP A 543 4.39 2.17 18.41
C ASP A 543 3.84 0.82 17.94
N ARG A 544 2.72 0.80 17.20
CA ARG A 544 2.10 -0.42 16.67
C ARG A 544 3.01 -1.25 15.75
N TYR A 545 3.97 -0.65 15.09
CA TYR A 545 4.98 -1.38 14.32
C TYR A 545 5.63 -2.50 15.16
N TRP A 546 5.91 -2.21 16.43
CA TRP A 546 6.66 -3.11 17.29
C TRP A 546 5.82 -4.29 17.81
N ILE A 547 4.51 -4.10 18.02
CA ILE A 547 3.65 -5.23 18.40
C ILE A 547 3.46 -6.19 17.21
N TYR A 548 3.27 -5.66 15.98
CA TYR A 548 3.22 -6.49 14.77
C TYR A 548 4.56 -7.19 14.53
N LYS A 549 5.69 -6.50 14.66
CA LYS A 549 7.01 -7.11 14.51
C LYS A 549 7.24 -8.23 15.53
N ALA A 550 6.87 -8.01 16.77
CA ALA A 550 7.00 -9.02 17.83
C ALA A 550 6.17 -10.27 17.55
N GLN A 551 4.98 -10.13 16.98
CA GLN A 551 4.06 -11.22 16.66
C GLN A 551 4.40 -11.89 15.33
N TRP A 552 4.68 -11.12 14.30
CA TRP A 552 4.94 -11.64 12.93
C TRP A 552 6.38 -12.15 12.73
N ARG A 553 7.32 -11.65 13.54
CA ARG A 553 8.73 -12.07 13.58
C ARG A 553 9.13 -12.52 14.98
N PRO A 554 8.48 -13.56 15.53
CA PRO A 554 8.82 -14.05 16.87
C PRO A 554 10.25 -14.59 16.98
N ASP A 555 10.89 -14.90 15.84
CA ASP A 555 12.28 -15.34 15.71
C ASP A 555 13.29 -14.20 15.93
N VAL A 556 12.87 -12.94 15.83
CA VAL A 556 13.74 -11.76 15.94
C VAL A 556 13.63 -11.16 17.34
N PRO A 557 14.76 -10.97 18.06
CA PRO A 557 14.76 -10.27 19.33
C PRO A 557 14.17 -8.86 19.17
N THR A 558 13.01 -8.63 19.81
CA THR A 558 12.29 -7.38 19.74
C THR A 558 11.87 -6.95 21.13
N ALA A 559 12.15 -5.70 21.49
CA ALA A 559 11.59 -5.01 22.64
C ALA A 559 11.34 -3.55 22.27
N HIS A 560 10.24 -2.99 22.71
CA HIS A 560 9.89 -1.59 22.51
C HIS A 560 9.05 -1.08 23.69
N ILE A 561 9.45 0.07 24.21
CA ILE A 561 8.77 0.74 25.33
C ILE A 561 7.91 1.89 24.77
N LEU A 562 6.67 2.03 25.22
CA LEU A 562 5.88 3.23 25.10
C LEU A 562 5.33 3.65 26.48
N PRO A 563 5.18 4.95 26.71
CA PRO A 563 5.48 6.11 25.88
C PRO A 563 6.98 6.47 25.91
N HIS A 564 7.39 7.47 25.12
CA HIS A 564 8.69 8.10 25.32
C HIS A 564 8.80 8.69 26.74
N TRP A 565 10.04 8.93 27.24
CA TRP A 565 10.24 9.30 28.63
C TRP A 565 10.63 10.79 28.82
N ASN A 566 9.78 11.69 28.27
CA ASN A 566 9.99 13.15 28.27
C ASN A 566 8.69 13.89 28.67
N TRP A 567 8.41 13.96 29.98
CA TRP A 567 7.13 14.48 30.54
C TRP A 567 7.39 15.55 31.61
N ALA A 568 8.17 16.60 31.28
CA ALA A 568 8.44 17.69 32.16
C ALA A 568 7.16 18.28 32.77
N GLY A 569 7.13 18.45 34.08
CA GLY A 569 5.96 18.93 34.82
C GLY A 569 4.96 17.84 35.23
N ARG A 570 5.28 16.56 34.95
CA ARG A 570 4.49 15.40 35.39
C ARG A 570 5.21 14.50 36.40
N GLU A 571 6.26 15.02 37.01
CA GLU A 571 7.08 14.27 37.98
C GLU A 571 6.21 13.72 39.12
N GLY A 572 6.27 12.40 39.35
CA GLY A 572 5.47 11.70 40.36
C GLY A 572 4.05 11.30 39.92
N GLU A 573 3.60 11.77 38.76
CA GLU A 573 2.28 11.38 38.21
C GLU A 573 2.34 9.98 37.55
N VAL A 574 1.21 9.28 37.63
CA VAL A 574 1.06 7.97 36.99
C VAL A 574 1.19 8.10 35.48
N THR A 575 2.11 7.33 34.92
CA THR A 575 2.43 7.24 33.50
C THR A 575 2.52 5.76 33.14
N PRO A 576 1.43 5.12 32.70
CA PRO A 576 1.42 3.71 32.34
C PRO A 576 2.49 3.40 31.29
N VAL A 577 3.17 2.26 31.44
CA VAL A 577 4.19 1.81 30.50
C VAL A 577 3.75 0.50 29.87
N HIS A 578 3.70 0.47 28.53
CA HIS A 578 3.51 -0.76 27.79
C HIS A 578 4.80 -1.19 27.14
N VAL A 579 4.97 -2.50 26.97
CA VAL A 579 6.12 -3.10 26.29
C VAL A 579 5.65 -4.11 25.27
N TYR A 580 6.09 -3.92 24.02
CA TYR A 580 5.91 -4.87 22.93
C TYR A 580 7.19 -5.67 22.74
N THR A 581 7.11 -6.98 22.83
CA THR A 581 8.30 -7.86 22.74
C THR A 581 7.95 -9.23 22.19
N SER A 582 8.90 -9.85 21.50
CA SER A 582 8.86 -11.27 21.11
C SER A 582 9.36 -12.21 22.23
N GLY A 583 9.73 -11.66 23.41
CA GLY A 583 10.06 -12.43 24.61
C GLY A 583 8.81 -12.96 25.32
N ASP A 584 8.99 -13.97 26.18
CA ASP A 584 7.93 -14.54 27.01
C ASP A 584 7.94 -14.01 28.45
N GLU A 585 8.96 -13.24 28.82
CA GLU A 585 9.07 -12.53 30.09
C GLU A 585 9.66 -11.14 29.88
N ALA A 586 9.26 -10.17 30.73
CA ALA A 586 9.78 -8.81 30.72
C ALA A 586 9.88 -8.24 32.15
N GLU A 587 10.93 -7.45 32.40
CA GLU A 587 11.12 -6.68 33.64
C GLU A 587 11.42 -5.25 33.33
N LEU A 588 10.65 -4.34 33.92
CA LEU A 588 10.75 -2.90 33.71
C LEU A 588 11.56 -2.26 34.85
N PHE A 589 12.39 -1.27 34.51
CA PHE A 589 13.20 -0.50 35.47
C PHE A 589 13.03 0.99 35.21
N VAL A 590 12.83 1.77 36.30
CA VAL A 590 12.91 3.22 36.30
C VAL A 590 14.16 3.62 37.09
N ASN A 591 15.11 4.30 36.45
CA ASN A 591 16.39 4.69 37.07
C ASN A 591 17.08 3.54 37.81
N GLY A 592 17.05 2.33 37.24
CA GLY A 592 17.64 1.12 37.82
C GLY A 592 16.78 0.40 38.88
N VAL A 593 15.65 0.98 39.29
CA VAL A 593 14.72 0.35 40.26
C VAL A 593 13.69 -0.48 39.51
N SER A 594 13.62 -1.78 39.83
CA SER A 594 12.67 -2.71 39.23
C SER A 594 11.22 -2.33 39.57
N GLN A 595 10.37 -2.33 38.54
CA GLN A 595 8.91 -2.16 38.63
C GLN A 595 8.19 -3.52 38.60
N GLY A 596 8.94 -4.60 38.74
CA GLY A 596 8.47 -5.98 38.72
C GLY A 596 8.70 -6.69 37.38
N ARG A 597 8.92 -7.98 37.49
CA ARG A 597 9.03 -8.92 36.37
C ARG A 597 7.70 -9.61 36.13
N LYS A 598 7.33 -9.72 34.85
CA LYS A 598 6.06 -10.31 34.41
C LYS A 598 6.32 -11.41 33.40
N GLN A 599 5.48 -12.44 33.43
CA GLN A 599 5.49 -13.55 32.48
C GLN A 599 4.27 -13.42 31.58
N ARG A 600 4.43 -13.75 30.27
CA ARG A 600 3.35 -13.73 29.29
C ARG A 600 2.33 -14.82 29.56
N GLY A 601 1.08 -14.43 29.68
CA GLY A 601 -0.06 -15.35 29.74
C GLY A 601 -0.53 -15.82 28.35
N PRO A 602 -1.45 -16.77 28.28
CA PRO A 602 -2.12 -17.15 27.05
C PRO A 602 -2.81 -15.95 26.41
N HIS A 603 -2.72 -15.81 25.08
CA HIS A 603 -3.32 -14.70 24.31
C HIS A 603 -3.00 -13.29 24.84
N GLN A 604 -1.83 -13.15 25.45
CA GLN A 604 -1.31 -11.85 25.88
C GLN A 604 -0.18 -11.43 24.95
N TYR A 605 -0.36 -10.30 24.26
CA TYR A 605 0.58 -9.88 23.20
C TYR A 605 1.44 -8.68 23.61
N ARG A 606 1.15 -8.07 24.78
CA ARG A 606 1.92 -6.98 25.39
C ARG A 606 2.10 -7.16 26.87
N PHE A 607 3.09 -6.47 27.44
CA PHE A 607 3.23 -6.28 28.89
C PHE A 607 2.83 -4.87 29.27
N GLN A 608 2.24 -4.70 30.46
CA GLN A 608 1.74 -3.41 30.96
C GLN A 608 2.12 -3.22 32.41
N TRP A 609 2.53 -2.00 32.76
CA TRP A 609 2.76 -1.51 34.13
C TRP A 609 1.96 -0.22 34.30
N ASP A 610 0.76 -0.29 34.87
CA ASP A 610 -0.21 0.79 34.86
C ASP A 610 0.03 1.86 35.93
N GLU A 611 0.81 1.54 36.99
CA GLU A 611 1.04 2.40 38.15
C GLU A 611 2.44 3.04 38.20
N VAL A 612 3.17 3.01 37.08
CA VAL A 612 4.51 3.61 37.00
C VAL A 612 4.40 5.11 37.16
N LYS A 613 5.19 5.68 38.05
CA LYS A 613 5.27 7.14 38.24
C LYS A 613 6.43 7.71 37.43
N TYR A 614 6.15 8.76 36.69
CA TYR A 614 7.18 9.42 35.90
C TYR A 614 8.25 10.01 36.81
N THR A 615 9.50 9.68 36.52
CA THR A 615 10.68 10.27 37.11
C THR A 615 11.72 10.46 35.99
N PRO A 616 12.22 11.69 35.75
CA PRO A 616 13.22 11.95 34.73
C PRO A 616 14.43 11.01 34.86
N GLY A 617 14.99 10.58 33.75
CA GLY A 617 16.13 9.68 33.73
C GLY A 617 15.98 8.56 32.73
N GLU A 618 16.19 7.31 33.16
CA GLU A 618 16.18 6.14 32.32
C GLU A 618 14.97 5.23 32.61
N LEU A 619 14.23 4.90 31.55
CA LEU A 619 13.23 3.83 31.55
C LEU A 619 13.79 2.68 30.70
N ARG A 620 13.93 1.49 31.28
CA ARG A 620 14.58 0.33 30.67
C ARG A 620 13.73 -0.89 30.80
N VAL A 621 13.61 -1.71 29.74
CA VAL A 621 13.04 -3.05 29.81
C VAL A 621 14.10 -4.07 29.42
N LYS A 622 14.16 -5.18 30.18
CA LYS A 622 14.89 -6.39 29.82
C LYS A 622 13.88 -7.50 29.58
N THR A 623 14.10 -8.29 28.53
CA THR A 623 13.19 -9.37 28.18
C THR A 623 13.93 -10.69 28.08
N TRP A 624 13.19 -11.78 28.30
CA TRP A 624 13.72 -13.14 28.19
C TRP A 624 12.83 -13.98 27.29
N ARG A 625 13.40 -15.02 26.72
CA ARG A 625 12.68 -16.05 25.98
C ARG A 625 13.20 -17.41 26.36
N LYS A 626 12.30 -18.29 26.84
CA LYS A 626 12.65 -19.61 27.35
C LYS A 626 13.79 -19.56 28.38
N GLY A 627 13.70 -18.61 29.31
CA GLY A 627 14.65 -18.36 30.38
C GLY A 627 16.01 -17.77 29.98
N ARG A 628 16.21 -17.40 28.70
CA ARG A 628 17.45 -16.74 28.20
C ARG A 628 17.18 -15.27 27.92
N ALA A 629 18.17 -14.42 28.20
CA ALA A 629 18.09 -13.00 27.80
C ALA A 629 17.80 -12.90 26.31
N TRP A 630 16.85 -12.01 25.95
CA TRP A 630 16.32 -11.96 24.59
C TRP A 630 16.54 -10.61 23.94
N ALA A 631 15.91 -9.55 24.46
CA ALA A 631 16.03 -8.18 23.92
C ALA A 631 15.98 -7.18 25.08
N GLU A 632 16.42 -5.95 24.79
CA GLU A 632 16.40 -4.82 25.72
C GLU A 632 16.01 -3.56 24.94
N ASP A 633 15.26 -2.66 25.58
CA ASP A 633 15.01 -1.31 25.08
C ASP A 633 15.18 -0.28 26.19
N VAL A 634 15.60 0.94 25.79
CA VAL A 634 15.93 2.00 26.74
C VAL A 634 15.44 3.34 26.21
N MET A 635 14.49 3.94 26.93
CA MET A 635 14.07 5.33 26.75
C MET A 635 14.77 6.23 27.77
N ARG A 636 15.20 7.42 27.33
CA ARG A 636 15.83 8.41 28.21
C ARG A 636 15.17 9.76 28.11
N THR A 637 15.07 10.44 29.23
CA THR A 637 14.69 11.85 29.25
C THR A 637 15.80 12.64 28.55
N ALA A 638 15.47 13.24 27.40
CA ALA A 638 16.39 14.08 26.64
C ALA A 638 16.49 15.50 27.23
N GLY A 639 17.64 16.11 27.05
CA GLY A 639 17.85 17.53 27.24
C GLY A 639 17.28 18.39 26.10
N GLU A 640 17.66 19.68 26.06
CA GLU A 640 17.34 20.55 24.93
C GLU A 640 18.11 20.13 23.68
N PRO A 641 17.52 20.27 22.47
CA PRO A 641 18.19 19.88 21.24
C PRO A 641 19.35 20.84 20.92
N VAL A 642 20.53 20.30 20.78
CA VAL A 642 21.77 21.07 20.47
C VAL A 642 22.24 20.88 19.03
N ARG A 643 21.81 19.80 18.34
CA ARG A 643 22.19 19.55 16.96
C ARG A 643 21.14 18.78 16.20
N VAL A 644 21.24 18.86 14.88
CA VAL A 644 20.48 18.03 13.93
C VAL A 644 21.38 16.86 13.52
N ALA A 645 21.00 15.64 13.92
CA ALA A 645 21.63 14.42 13.45
C ALA A 645 21.04 14.02 12.09
N ARG A 646 21.82 13.27 11.30
CA ARG A 646 21.44 12.83 9.97
C ARG A 646 21.71 11.33 9.82
N SER A 647 20.75 10.61 9.25
CA SER A 647 20.94 9.24 8.76
C SER A 647 20.29 9.08 7.40
N GLU A 648 20.68 8.08 6.61
CA GLU A 648 20.17 7.91 5.26
C GLU A 648 20.08 6.44 4.83
N ARG A 649 19.11 6.16 3.97
CA ARG A 649 18.96 4.87 3.24
C ARG A 649 18.74 5.17 1.77
N ARG A 650 19.43 4.44 0.89
CA ARG A 650 19.31 4.58 -0.55
C ARG A 650 18.45 3.46 -1.13
N PHE A 651 17.53 3.84 -2.02
CA PHE A 651 16.72 2.94 -2.84
C PHE A 651 16.81 3.41 -4.29
N GLY A 652 17.44 2.61 -5.14
CA GLY A 652 17.66 2.96 -6.55
C GLY A 652 18.33 4.32 -6.74
N LYS A 653 17.62 5.25 -7.38
CA LYS A 653 18.09 6.63 -7.66
C LYS A 653 17.79 7.61 -6.53
N LEU A 654 16.96 7.22 -5.55
CA LEU A 654 16.54 8.07 -4.44
C LEU A 654 17.28 7.75 -3.14
N THR A 655 17.59 8.79 -2.37
CA THR A 655 18.11 8.70 -1.00
C THR A 655 17.10 9.31 -0.04
N PHE A 656 16.73 8.57 0.98
CA PHE A 656 15.83 8.96 2.05
C PHE A 656 16.68 9.41 3.24
N VAL A 657 16.71 10.71 3.50
CA VAL A 657 17.51 11.33 4.54
C VAL A 657 16.62 11.67 5.72
N THR A 658 16.89 11.06 6.87
CA THR A 658 16.22 11.40 8.13
C THR A 658 17.05 12.41 8.90
N PHE A 659 16.42 13.51 9.26
CA PHE A 659 16.95 14.51 10.20
C PHE A 659 16.31 14.32 11.56
N SER A 660 17.12 14.37 12.63
CA SER A 660 16.68 14.13 14.00
C SER A 660 17.22 15.24 14.91
N LEU A 661 16.35 15.86 15.70
CA LEU A 661 16.77 16.78 16.76
C LEU A 661 17.29 15.97 17.95
N VAL A 662 18.54 16.18 18.34
CA VAL A 662 19.17 15.43 19.43
C VAL A 662 19.85 16.34 20.44
N ASP A 663 19.86 15.92 21.70
CA ASP A 663 20.56 16.57 22.80
C ASP A 663 22.10 16.36 22.75
N GLU A 664 22.80 16.85 23.75
CA GLU A 664 24.27 16.70 23.88
C GLU A 664 24.71 15.22 23.90
N LYS A 665 23.87 14.33 24.44
CA LYS A 665 24.15 12.89 24.54
C LYS A 665 23.75 12.13 23.27
N GLY A 666 23.15 12.81 22.30
CA GLY A 666 22.63 12.20 21.09
C GLY A 666 21.25 11.53 21.26
N THR A 667 20.56 11.82 22.36
CA THR A 667 19.20 11.34 22.59
C THR A 667 18.20 12.15 21.75
N LEU A 668 17.28 11.47 21.07
CA LEU A 668 16.19 12.14 20.33
C LEU A 668 15.35 13.00 21.29
N CYS A 669 15.03 14.21 20.86
CA CYS A 669 14.21 15.17 21.60
C CYS A 669 12.77 15.16 21.05
N PRO A 670 11.89 14.24 21.46
CA PRO A 670 10.54 14.11 20.91
C PRO A 670 9.58 15.20 21.41
N HIS A 671 10.01 16.00 22.37
CA HIS A 671 9.24 17.09 22.98
C HIS A 671 9.55 18.47 22.38
N ARG A 672 10.39 18.52 21.33
CA ARG A 672 10.79 19.75 20.65
C ARG A 672 10.71 19.59 19.15
N ASP A 673 10.21 20.62 18.49
CA ASP A 673 10.19 20.72 17.05
C ASP A 673 10.89 22.00 16.58
N ARG A 674 11.43 21.96 15.37
CA ARG A 674 12.16 23.07 14.75
C ARG A 674 11.91 23.03 13.24
N THR A 675 11.68 24.19 12.63
CA THR A 675 11.67 24.33 11.18
C THR A 675 13.10 24.21 10.66
N LEU A 676 13.31 23.28 9.75
CA LEU A 676 14.57 23.09 9.02
C LEU A 676 14.37 23.58 7.58
N SER A 677 15.29 24.42 7.11
CA SER A 677 15.33 24.88 5.73
C SER A 677 16.51 24.25 5.00
N PHE A 678 16.38 24.04 3.69
CA PHE A 678 17.36 23.30 2.91
C PHE A 678 17.76 24.06 1.66
N ALA A 679 19.06 24.06 1.37
CA ALA A 679 19.62 24.44 0.08
C ALA A 679 20.19 23.20 -0.61
N THR A 680 20.22 23.19 -1.94
CA THR A 680 20.78 22.11 -2.75
C THR A 680 21.96 22.57 -3.56
N LYS A 681 23.03 21.77 -3.61
CA LYS A 681 24.16 21.95 -4.53
C LYS A 681 23.83 21.42 -5.94
N PRO A 682 24.55 21.88 -6.99
CA PRO A 682 24.44 21.28 -8.31
C PRO A 682 24.58 19.75 -8.27
N GLY A 683 23.70 19.05 -9.01
CA GLY A 683 23.63 17.58 -9.01
C GLY A 683 22.80 16.96 -7.89
N THR A 684 22.19 17.78 -7.02
CA THR A 684 21.27 17.36 -5.97
C THR A 684 19.90 17.98 -6.22
N ARG A 685 18.85 17.18 -6.19
CA ARG A 685 17.46 17.63 -6.25
C ARG A 685 16.72 17.18 -4.99
N LEU A 686 16.18 18.11 -4.24
CA LEU A 686 15.20 17.83 -3.21
C LEU A 686 13.88 17.47 -3.89
N VAL A 687 13.41 16.25 -3.68
CA VAL A 687 12.19 15.71 -4.31
C VAL A 687 10.98 16.05 -3.46
N ALA A 688 11.07 15.80 -2.15
CA ALA A 688 10.00 16.09 -1.20
C ALA A 688 10.50 16.14 0.24
N LEU A 689 9.73 16.80 1.11
CA LEU A 689 9.85 16.78 2.56
C LEU A 689 8.60 16.17 3.18
N CYS A 690 8.74 15.47 4.31
CA CYS A 690 7.63 14.96 5.09
C CYS A 690 8.04 14.78 6.56
N ASN A 691 7.25 15.31 7.49
CA ASN A 691 7.51 15.16 8.93
C ASN A 691 6.70 14.02 9.58
N GLY A 692 5.68 13.50 8.86
CA GLY A 692 4.79 12.46 9.37
C GLY A 692 3.71 12.96 10.33
N ASP A 693 3.55 14.27 10.51
CA ASP A 693 2.43 14.86 11.26
C ASP A 693 1.15 14.78 10.41
N PRO A 694 0.13 14.03 10.84
CA PRO A 694 -1.10 13.87 10.07
C PRO A 694 -1.95 15.15 10.00
N SER A 695 -1.64 16.16 10.82
CA SER A 695 -2.32 17.47 10.82
C SER A 695 -1.52 18.57 10.10
N SER A 696 -0.30 18.29 9.64
CA SER A 696 0.53 19.27 8.95
C SER A 696 0.01 19.57 7.53
N HIS A 697 -0.18 20.87 7.23
CA HIS A 697 -0.51 21.37 5.89
C HIS A 697 0.70 22.01 5.19
N GLU A 698 1.91 21.79 5.72
CA GLU A 698 3.14 22.27 5.08
C GLU A 698 3.32 21.61 3.69
N ASP A 699 3.97 22.37 2.79
CA ASP A 699 4.14 21.96 1.40
C ASP A 699 5.20 20.85 1.28
N PHE A 700 4.80 19.69 0.78
CA PHE A 700 5.71 18.59 0.52
C PHE A 700 6.81 18.90 -0.49
N ARG A 701 6.58 19.86 -1.39
CA ARG A 701 7.53 20.32 -2.42
C ARG A 701 8.32 21.55 -2.01
N GLY A 702 8.07 22.05 -0.80
CA GLY A 702 8.80 23.17 -0.23
C GLY A 702 10.28 22.89 0.02
N THR A 703 11.02 23.93 0.38
CA THR A 703 12.43 23.82 0.78
C THR A 703 12.63 23.91 2.30
N SER A 704 11.54 24.00 3.05
CA SER A 704 11.54 24.02 4.51
C SER A 704 10.35 23.28 5.06
N MET A 705 10.50 22.66 6.23
CA MET A 705 9.45 21.98 6.95
C MET A 705 9.82 21.86 8.43
N THR A 706 8.81 21.92 9.29
CA THR A 706 8.96 21.72 10.73
C THR A 706 9.10 20.23 11.04
N THR A 707 9.99 19.84 11.93
CA THR A 707 10.07 18.47 12.43
C THR A 707 8.78 18.12 13.17
N PHE A 708 8.47 16.83 13.30
CA PHE A 708 7.39 16.34 14.15
C PHE A 708 7.96 15.30 15.12
N HIS A 709 7.83 15.60 16.42
CA HIS A 709 8.49 14.84 17.49
C HIS A 709 9.99 14.63 17.19
N GLY A 710 10.65 15.73 16.78
CA GLY A 710 12.06 15.79 16.52
C GLY A 710 12.52 15.12 15.22
N LEU A 711 11.65 14.64 14.35
CA LEU A 711 12.00 13.94 13.10
C LEU A 711 11.48 14.65 11.85
N LEU A 712 12.26 14.56 10.76
CA LEU A 712 11.89 15.03 9.42
C LEU A 712 12.55 14.14 8.37
N LEU A 713 11.81 13.74 7.35
CA LEU A 713 12.28 13.04 6.17
C LEU A 713 12.48 14.00 5.00
N ALA A 714 13.63 13.90 4.32
CA ALA A 714 13.83 14.47 3.00
C ALA A 714 14.10 13.36 1.98
N ILE A 715 13.43 13.43 0.83
CA ILE A 715 13.66 12.53 -0.32
C ILE A 715 14.52 13.28 -1.32
N VAL A 716 15.67 12.71 -1.67
CA VAL A 716 16.71 13.36 -2.48
C VAL A 716 17.07 12.50 -3.68
N GLN A 717 17.20 13.13 -4.83
CA GLN A 717 17.76 12.51 -6.04
C GLN A 717 19.16 13.09 -6.31
N GLY A 718 20.11 12.22 -6.65
CA GLY A 718 21.51 12.61 -6.88
C GLY A 718 22.34 12.49 -5.60
N ALA A 719 23.33 13.39 -5.45
CA ALA A 719 24.27 13.38 -4.32
C ALA A 719 23.61 13.92 -3.05
N SER A 720 23.25 13.03 -2.11
CA SER A 720 22.52 13.43 -0.88
C SER A 720 23.30 14.39 0.02
N GLU A 721 24.63 14.33 0.03
CA GLU A 721 25.51 15.27 0.71
C GLU A 721 25.41 16.71 0.18
N GLY A 722 24.83 16.89 -0.99
CA GLY A 722 24.49 18.21 -1.54
C GLY A 722 23.25 18.85 -0.92
N LEU A 723 22.46 18.13 -0.11
CA LEU A 723 21.36 18.69 0.68
C LEU A 723 21.92 19.25 1.98
N LEU A 724 21.85 20.57 2.14
CA LEU A 724 22.40 21.30 3.28
C LEU A 724 21.27 21.89 4.12
N PRO A 725 21.13 21.51 5.41
CA PRO A 725 20.26 22.22 6.34
C PRO A 725 20.87 23.63 6.61
N GLN A 726 20.00 24.65 6.62
CA GLN A 726 20.33 26.05 6.89
C GLN A 726 19.90 26.45 8.30
#